data_5db4f2cdfaad14a1f7cf998759505bc7
#
_entry.id   5db4f2cdfaad14a1f7cf998759505bc7
#
_cell.length_a   1.000
_cell.length_b   1.000
_cell.length_c   1.000
_cell.angle_alpha   90.00
_cell.angle_beta   90.00
_cell.angle_gamma   90.00
#
_symmetry.space_group_name_H-M   'P 1'
#
loop_
_entity.id
_entity.type
_entity.pdbx_description
1 polymer ?
#
loop_
_entity_poly.entity_id
_entity_poly.type
_entity_poly.pdbx_seq_one_letter_code
_entity_poly.pdbx_strand_id
1 'polypeptide(L)'
;MFTAIVPAVLLTAPGANPALEPWASKAQPGDVARRHVETIGTAAHKYTVVHGGTMDGTNCRSPMGCGMNREGAIEQTWQSNRAVRMENVGRTDLVDPWLSNGRSNFRTIKEIVASAVTPGMSDGEKAMALWRQQIQHRYHSSAGGEDLGDPVKVFNIYGLNPCGKDAMMMGGLWKQVGLKGAPVRLVGHAIAQVHYDGDWHVMDGDLGKIYHQRDNETQASDRQLARDHDLVKRTHTMGILVDDNRARDELAAAMFVSEEPIKGSRACKEDTTMTMTLRSGEAIVWRWGHLKPAKYMSPDQFLYPDNVCNGLWEYRPDFGGDVWKKGAMKVENVASGPEGLAAEDGKTGTVVWKVASPYPFVGGRLETDAGGAKFAVSPDGKQWTDIAGGNFDKFFPLEGNPYHQYQLRCELPAGAKLKRLAVINDLQMALLALPEMTVGTNSFTYTDKSSGERNVRITHEWVERSTSRPPEAPEAVYPPDGGRAEGTDFAFRWGVPKDPDGDAITDYHFMLANRQDMRWPLSTNFDKLISRTADKGKAQYSLTGAGLLTGGKTYYWRVRAKDAKGVWGPWSKTFSFTPQAPNYPLEVALGYDKDRGIGTLTWKANPLGQQPVKYRVYGSNEKGFSVSDAPYRVSIGVSKELQPEFPANVIAETTATELVVMGDGVGSPNANRTYYRVVAVDAQGKRSGPSDYATAPRPTIYGTPATQAKVGTEYRCQLQANHSLGDLRLRIVNGKETANYWDIEKPRFAITQGPAWLKIDPATGSLSGTPDAVGTVDVVVTVTIYQEVRKLDDGTLGWGIEMVVSTSTERVGSATRRFSIEVGR
;
A
#
# COMPACT_ATOMS: atom_id res chain seq x y z
N MET A 1 -26.02 -15.33 -4.20
CA MET A 1 -24.66 -15.38 -4.73
C MET A 1 -24.40 -14.04 -5.43
N PHE A 2 -23.86 -13.09 -4.70
CA PHE A 2 -23.45 -11.82 -5.30
C PHE A 2 -21.92 -11.81 -5.27
N THR A 3 -21.33 -11.97 -6.42
CA THR A 3 -19.91 -11.77 -6.66
C THR A 3 -19.63 -10.29 -6.37
N ALA A 4 -18.87 -10.00 -5.34
CA ALA A 4 -18.40 -8.64 -5.07
C ALA A 4 -17.49 -8.25 -6.23
N ILE A 5 -18.00 -7.43 -7.13
CA ILE A 5 -17.22 -6.78 -8.16
C ILE A 5 -16.38 -5.72 -7.45
N VAL A 6 -15.17 -6.07 -7.09
CA VAL A 6 -14.15 -5.07 -6.77
C VAL A 6 -13.93 -4.26 -8.05
N PRO A 7 -14.01 -2.94 -8.01
CA PRO A 7 -13.84 -2.14 -9.22
C PRO A 7 -12.51 -2.46 -9.90
N ALA A 8 -12.60 -3.03 -11.08
CA ALA A 8 -11.47 -3.38 -11.93
C ALA A 8 -10.69 -2.15 -12.45
N VAL A 9 -11.15 -0.96 -12.12
CA VAL A 9 -10.67 0.31 -12.69
C VAL A 9 -9.24 0.68 -12.27
N LEU A 10 -8.75 0.14 -11.15
CA LEU A 10 -7.36 0.37 -10.74
C LEU A 10 -6.35 -0.58 -11.43
N LEU A 11 -6.81 -1.51 -12.27
CA LEU A 11 -5.99 -2.65 -12.68
C LEU A 11 -5.93 -2.94 -14.18
N THR A 12 -6.49 -2.15 -15.03
CA THR A 12 -6.27 -2.33 -16.47
C THR A 12 -4.97 -1.67 -16.92
N ALA A 13 -3.84 -2.27 -16.55
CA ALA A 13 -2.66 -2.15 -17.38
C ALA A 13 -2.86 -3.04 -18.63
N PRO A 14 -2.72 -2.53 -19.84
CA PRO A 14 -2.79 -3.36 -21.04
C PRO A 14 -1.54 -4.23 -21.11
N GLY A 15 -1.74 -5.53 -21.25
CA GLY A 15 -0.70 -6.51 -21.48
C GLY A 15 -0.70 -7.56 -20.38
N ALA A 16 -1.29 -8.75 -20.69
CA ALA A 16 -0.97 -9.93 -19.93
C ALA A 16 0.54 -10.11 -20.01
N ASN A 17 1.24 -9.94 -18.86
CA ASN A 17 2.61 -10.40 -18.78
C ASN A 17 2.63 -11.86 -19.18
N PRO A 18 3.50 -12.28 -20.12
CA PRO A 18 3.69 -13.69 -20.34
C PRO A 18 4.03 -14.31 -18.99
N ALA A 19 3.40 -15.44 -18.70
CA ALA A 19 3.67 -16.17 -17.47
C ALA A 19 5.19 -16.27 -17.32
N LEU A 20 5.71 -15.61 -16.29
CA LEU A 20 7.13 -15.65 -16.02
C LEU A 20 7.52 -17.10 -15.78
N GLU A 21 8.55 -17.52 -16.44
CA GLU A 21 9.11 -18.85 -16.21
C GLU A 21 9.43 -19.00 -14.72
N PRO A 22 9.19 -20.19 -14.16
CA PRO A 22 9.49 -20.49 -12.77
C PRO A 22 10.92 -20.04 -12.42
N TRP A 23 11.13 -19.57 -11.23
CA TRP A 23 12.43 -19.10 -10.73
C TRP A 23 13.54 -20.11 -10.81
N ALA A 24 13.24 -21.39 -10.93
CA ALA A 24 14.19 -22.34 -11.43
C ALA A 24 14.47 -22.03 -12.90
N SER A 25 15.09 -20.88 -13.17
CA SER A 25 15.60 -20.59 -14.49
C SER A 25 16.47 -21.76 -14.96
N LYS A 26 16.34 -22.09 -16.25
CA LYS A 26 17.13 -23.17 -16.85
C LYS A 26 18.60 -22.97 -16.54
N ALA A 27 19.29 -24.05 -16.19
CA ALA A 27 20.71 -24.04 -15.98
C ALA A 27 21.40 -23.43 -17.20
N GLN A 28 22.36 -22.57 -16.98
CA GLN A 28 23.17 -21.94 -18.00
C GLN A 28 24.60 -22.52 -17.97
N PRO A 29 25.35 -22.46 -19.08
CA PRO A 29 26.75 -22.79 -19.06
C PRO A 29 27.51 -21.98 -18.04
N GLY A 30 28.28 -22.64 -17.17
CA GLY A 30 29.01 -22.00 -16.09
C GLY A 30 28.28 -21.95 -14.73
N ASP A 31 27.01 -22.34 -14.67
CA ASP A 31 26.31 -22.52 -13.39
C ASP A 31 26.92 -23.65 -12.58
N VAL A 32 27.13 -23.44 -11.29
CA VAL A 32 27.72 -24.42 -10.37
C VAL A 32 26.75 -24.78 -9.28
N ALA A 33 26.24 -26.01 -9.28
CA ALA A 33 25.42 -26.53 -8.19
C ALA A 33 26.26 -26.67 -6.92
N ARG A 34 25.73 -26.22 -5.80
CA ARG A 34 26.36 -26.27 -4.47
C ARG A 34 25.43 -26.94 -3.46
N ARG A 35 26.08 -27.52 -2.47
CA ARG A 35 25.41 -28.16 -1.34
C ARG A 35 26.23 -27.95 -0.07
N HIS A 36 25.54 -27.57 1.03
CA HIS A 36 26.11 -27.54 2.37
C HIS A 36 25.28 -28.42 3.27
N VAL A 37 25.93 -29.21 4.12
CA VAL A 37 25.28 -30.09 5.10
C VAL A 37 25.78 -29.74 6.49
N GLU A 38 24.85 -29.44 7.38
CA GLU A 38 25.10 -29.17 8.78
C GLU A 38 24.45 -30.27 9.63
N THR A 39 25.20 -30.82 10.58
CA THR A 39 24.70 -31.83 11.55
C THR A 39 24.67 -31.21 12.93
N ILE A 40 23.53 -31.26 13.60
CA ILE A 40 23.25 -30.53 14.82
C ILE A 40 22.84 -31.51 15.92
N GLY A 41 23.61 -31.49 17.04
CA GLY A 41 23.33 -32.24 18.25
C GLY A 41 22.87 -31.38 19.45
N THR A 42 22.70 -30.07 19.28
CA THR A 42 22.39 -29.12 20.36
C THR A 42 21.07 -28.41 20.15
N ALA A 43 20.44 -27.89 21.23
CA ALA A 43 19.15 -27.19 21.16
C ALA A 43 19.23 -25.82 20.50
N ALA A 44 20.43 -25.25 20.41
CA ALA A 44 20.70 -24.02 19.69
C ALA A 44 22.06 -24.17 18.99
N HIS A 45 22.08 -23.82 17.70
CA HIS A 45 23.26 -23.90 16.87
C HIS A 45 23.30 -22.80 15.85
N LYS A 46 24.48 -22.15 15.69
CA LYS A 46 24.70 -21.10 14.67
C LYS A 46 25.79 -21.58 13.72
N TYR A 47 25.58 -21.34 12.44
CA TYR A 47 26.54 -21.64 11.39
C TYR A 47 26.44 -20.65 10.25
N THR A 48 27.40 -20.69 9.34
CA THR A 48 27.45 -19.82 8.16
C THR A 48 27.61 -20.63 6.89
N VAL A 49 26.99 -20.14 5.81
CA VAL A 49 27.14 -20.69 4.46
C VAL A 49 27.54 -19.54 3.53
N VAL A 50 28.55 -19.79 2.69
CA VAL A 50 29.03 -18.79 1.73
C VAL A 50 28.46 -19.09 0.36
N HIS A 51 27.77 -18.11 -0.24
CA HIS A 51 27.33 -18.12 -1.62
C HIS A 51 28.37 -17.39 -2.48
N GLY A 52 29.11 -18.14 -3.29
CA GLY A 52 30.26 -17.65 -4.06
C GLY A 52 29.93 -17.06 -5.44
N GLY A 53 28.65 -17.10 -5.86
CA GLY A 53 28.24 -16.47 -7.13
C GLY A 53 28.23 -14.94 -7.10
N THR A 54 27.98 -14.32 -8.24
CA THR A 54 27.78 -12.85 -8.36
C THR A 54 26.31 -12.48 -8.53
N MET A 55 25.44 -13.47 -8.79
CA MET A 55 24.00 -13.31 -9.00
C MET A 55 23.24 -14.19 -8.02
N ASP A 56 22.22 -13.63 -7.39
CA ASP A 56 21.24 -14.37 -6.58
C ASP A 56 19.82 -13.83 -6.80
N GLY A 57 18.84 -14.48 -6.17
CA GLY A 57 17.45 -14.04 -6.28
C GLY A 57 17.19 -12.63 -5.77
N THR A 58 17.98 -12.17 -4.80
CA THR A 58 17.86 -10.84 -4.21
C THR A 58 18.45 -9.79 -5.13
N ASN A 59 19.62 -10.07 -5.72
CA ASN A 59 20.27 -9.15 -6.65
C ASN A 59 19.49 -8.95 -7.94
N CYS A 60 18.76 -9.97 -8.40
CA CYS A 60 17.97 -9.91 -9.62
C CYS A 60 16.52 -9.45 -9.38
N ARG A 61 16.10 -9.33 -8.14
CA ARG A 61 14.73 -8.94 -7.77
C ARG A 61 14.59 -7.43 -7.80
N SER A 62 13.50 -6.94 -8.39
CA SER A 62 13.14 -5.54 -8.23
C SER A 62 12.97 -5.19 -6.76
N PRO A 63 13.28 -3.92 -6.39
CA PRO A 63 13.02 -3.46 -5.04
C PRO A 63 11.58 -3.73 -4.70
N MET A 64 11.36 -4.40 -3.58
CA MET A 64 10.03 -4.76 -3.14
C MET A 64 9.23 -3.52 -2.80
N GLY A 65 8.33 -3.18 -3.65
CA GLY A 65 7.22 -2.30 -3.33
C GLY A 65 6.06 -3.15 -2.90
N CYS A 66 5.27 -2.56 -2.13
CA CYS A 66 4.08 -3.10 -1.57
C CYS A 66 2.97 -3.30 -2.54
N GLY A 67 2.03 -4.01 -2.08
CA GLY A 67 0.66 -3.88 -2.38
C GLY A 67 0.27 -4.17 -3.80
N MET A 68 -0.26 -3.20 -4.47
CA MET A 68 -0.86 -3.37 -5.80
C MET A 68 0.14 -3.52 -6.93
N ASN A 69 1.42 -3.65 -6.64
CA ASN A 69 2.46 -3.70 -7.66
C ASN A 69 2.94 -5.09 -7.97
N ARG A 70 2.16 -5.74 -8.77
CA ARG A 70 2.41 -7.01 -9.39
C ARG A 70 3.71 -7.06 -10.18
N GLU A 71 3.88 -6.04 -11.01
CA GLU A 71 4.92 -6.00 -12.03
C GLU A 71 6.32 -6.03 -11.42
N GLY A 72 6.50 -5.39 -10.28
CA GLY A 72 7.78 -5.39 -9.60
C GLY A 72 8.10 -6.64 -8.80
N ALA A 73 7.07 -7.38 -8.38
CA ALA A 73 7.25 -8.66 -7.71
C ALA A 73 7.77 -9.74 -8.67
N ILE A 74 7.48 -9.57 -9.95
CA ILE A 74 7.64 -10.57 -10.98
C ILE A 74 8.88 -10.34 -11.88
N GLU A 75 9.59 -9.23 -11.71
CA GLU A 75 10.83 -8.97 -12.49
C GLU A 75 12.02 -9.84 -12.07
N GLN A 76 11.79 -10.85 -11.25
CA GLN A 76 12.87 -11.75 -10.87
C GLN A 76 13.22 -12.69 -12.02
N THR A 77 14.37 -12.47 -12.63
CA THR A 77 14.86 -13.26 -13.76
C THR A 77 15.72 -14.46 -13.34
N TRP A 78 16.14 -14.49 -12.07
CA TRP A 78 17.01 -15.50 -11.51
C TRP A 78 16.71 -15.78 -10.05
N GLN A 79 16.81 -17.06 -9.65
CA GLN A 79 16.81 -17.52 -8.27
C GLN A 79 17.90 -18.55 -8.08
N SER A 80 18.85 -18.28 -7.21
CA SER A 80 19.95 -19.18 -6.89
C SER A 80 19.53 -20.29 -5.92
N ASN A 81 18.72 -20.00 -4.94
CA ASN A 81 18.27 -20.97 -3.95
C ASN A 81 17.41 -22.06 -4.60
N ARG A 82 17.59 -23.29 -4.17
CA ARG A 82 16.83 -24.46 -4.62
C ARG A 82 16.02 -25.08 -3.52
N ALA A 83 16.68 -25.50 -2.44
CA ALA A 83 16.03 -26.10 -1.29
C ALA A 83 16.85 -25.89 -0.02
N VAL A 84 16.14 -25.80 1.10
CA VAL A 84 16.69 -25.97 2.44
C VAL A 84 15.89 -27.06 3.11
N ARG A 85 16.55 -28.16 3.47
CA ARG A 85 15.94 -29.33 4.08
C ARG A 85 16.38 -29.42 5.53
N MET A 86 15.45 -29.50 6.46
CA MET A 86 15.69 -29.81 7.87
C MET A 86 15.00 -31.11 8.20
N GLU A 87 15.77 -32.11 8.63
CA GLU A 87 15.29 -33.46 8.90
C GLU A 87 15.74 -33.98 10.24
N ASN A 88 14.89 -34.76 10.88
CA ASN A 88 15.21 -35.51 12.07
C ASN A 88 15.76 -36.88 11.67
N VAL A 89 17.10 -37.02 11.74
CA VAL A 89 17.80 -38.30 11.50
C VAL A 89 18.05 -39.06 12.77
N GLY A 90 17.61 -38.55 13.93
CA GLY A 90 17.69 -39.16 15.24
C GLY A 90 16.47 -40.02 15.57
N ARG A 91 16.47 -40.57 16.76
CA ARG A 91 15.38 -41.42 17.27
C ARG A 91 14.45 -40.69 18.25
N THR A 92 14.79 -39.48 18.66
CA THR A 92 14.01 -38.62 19.56
C THR A 92 13.25 -37.58 18.73
N ASP A 93 11.99 -37.32 19.09
CA ASP A 93 11.17 -36.32 18.44
C ASP A 93 11.76 -34.94 18.68
N LEU A 94 11.85 -34.14 17.64
CA LEU A 94 12.22 -32.73 17.72
C LEU A 94 10.97 -31.91 17.98
N VAL A 95 10.93 -31.20 19.09
CA VAL A 95 9.81 -30.34 19.48
C VAL A 95 10.14 -28.90 19.10
N ASP A 96 9.31 -28.32 18.31
CA ASP A 96 9.42 -26.92 17.86
C ASP A 96 10.78 -26.57 17.21
N PRO A 97 11.31 -27.43 16.29
CA PRO A 97 12.55 -27.12 15.59
C PRO A 97 12.30 -25.97 14.61
N TRP A 98 13.24 -25.02 14.59
CA TRP A 98 13.15 -23.85 13.72
C TRP A 98 14.52 -23.45 13.19
N LEU A 99 14.56 -23.13 11.89
CA LEU A 99 15.72 -22.56 11.23
C LEU A 99 15.43 -21.12 10.83
N SER A 100 16.24 -20.18 11.28
CA SER A 100 16.09 -18.76 10.96
C SER A 100 17.33 -18.22 10.27
N ASN A 101 17.14 -17.41 9.23
CA ASN A 101 18.17 -16.56 8.63
C ASN A 101 18.16 -15.13 9.20
N GLY A 102 17.27 -14.85 10.18
CA GLY A 102 17.14 -13.54 10.85
C GLY A 102 16.47 -12.45 10.02
N ARG A 103 15.98 -12.76 8.80
CA ARG A 103 15.48 -11.75 7.86
C ARG A 103 14.05 -11.98 7.36
N SER A 104 13.65 -13.22 7.16
CA SER A 104 12.47 -13.52 6.34
C SER A 104 11.50 -14.51 6.96
N ASN A 105 11.97 -15.52 7.66
CA ASN A 105 11.10 -16.53 8.22
C ASN A 105 10.87 -16.30 9.72
N PHE A 106 9.63 -16.18 10.11
CA PHE A 106 9.23 -15.79 11.45
C PHE A 106 8.29 -16.81 12.07
N ARG A 107 8.65 -17.32 13.24
CA ARG A 107 7.85 -18.31 13.96
C ARG A 107 6.63 -17.71 14.65
N THR A 108 6.75 -16.46 15.09
CA THR A 108 5.76 -15.76 15.90
C THR A 108 5.63 -14.28 15.48
N ILE A 109 4.52 -13.65 15.84
CA ILE A 109 4.35 -12.19 15.66
C ILE A 109 5.44 -11.37 16.37
N LYS A 110 5.93 -11.88 17.52
CA LYS A 110 7.03 -11.23 18.26
C LYS A 110 8.34 -11.23 17.48
N GLU A 111 8.63 -12.28 16.73
CA GLU A 111 9.82 -12.35 15.88
C GLU A 111 9.68 -11.39 14.68
N ILE A 112 8.49 -11.27 14.08
CA ILE A 112 8.20 -10.26 13.05
C ILE A 112 8.51 -8.85 13.60
N VAL A 113 7.99 -8.53 14.76
CA VAL A 113 8.21 -7.22 15.40
C VAL A 113 9.68 -7.00 15.74
N ALA A 114 10.35 -7.98 16.34
CA ALA A 114 11.75 -7.87 16.73
C ALA A 114 12.72 -7.72 15.54
N SER A 115 12.34 -8.18 14.35
CA SER A 115 13.13 -7.98 13.13
C SER A 115 13.12 -6.55 12.61
N ALA A 116 12.11 -5.75 12.99
CA ALA A 116 11.91 -4.38 12.52
C ALA A 116 12.19 -3.32 13.59
N VAL A 117 11.77 -3.59 14.83
CA VAL A 117 11.82 -2.62 15.93
C VAL A 117 13.05 -2.87 16.80
N THR A 118 13.81 -1.81 17.06
CA THR A 118 14.99 -1.86 17.93
C THR A 118 14.79 -1.00 19.17
N PRO A 119 15.47 -1.30 20.29
CA PRO A 119 15.41 -0.47 21.48
C PRO A 119 15.76 0.99 21.21
N GLY A 120 15.04 1.91 21.84
CA GLY A 120 15.28 3.35 21.72
C GLY A 120 14.51 4.04 20.59
N MET A 121 13.76 3.30 19.76
CA MET A 121 12.86 3.91 18.76
C MET A 121 11.72 4.68 19.41
N SER A 122 11.42 5.87 18.90
CA SER A 122 10.19 6.60 19.21
C SER A 122 8.95 5.84 18.70
N ASP A 123 7.77 6.25 19.11
CA ASP A 123 6.53 5.59 18.69
C ASP A 123 6.27 5.75 17.19
N GLY A 124 6.56 6.92 16.62
CA GLY A 124 6.51 7.12 15.17
C GLY A 124 7.53 6.25 14.42
N GLU A 125 8.75 6.09 14.94
CA GLU A 125 9.76 5.20 14.35
C GLU A 125 9.35 3.72 14.41
N LYS A 126 8.76 3.26 15.52
CA LYS A 126 8.19 1.91 15.63
C LYS A 126 7.07 1.70 14.60
N ALA A 127 6.18 2.70 14.47
CA ALA A 127 5.08 2.64 13.51
C ALA A 127 5.60 2.50 12.07
N MET A 128 6.57 3.33 11.68
CA MET A 128 7.20 3.31 10.36
C MET A 128 7.97 2.01 10.10
N ALA A 129 8.69 1.50 11.09
CA ALA A 129 9.47 0.26 10.95
C ALA A 129 8.56 -0.94 10.68
N LEU A 130 7.44 -1.05 11.40
CA LEU A 130 6.47 -2.13 11.21
C LEU A 130 5.69 -1.99 9.90
N TRP A 131 5.33 -0.76 9.51
CA TRP A 131 4.76 -0.51 8.19
C TRP A 131 5.72 -0.95 7.07
N ARG A 132 7.01 -0.58 7.15
CA ARG A 132 8.01 -0.99 6.16
C ARG A 132 8.22 -2.50 6.14
N GLN A 133 8.27 -3.15 7.30
CA GLN A 133 8.38 -4.61 7.42
C GLN A 133 7.24 -5.32 6.70
N GLN A 134 6.02 -4.84 6.89
CA GLN A 134 4.86 -5.44 6.27
C GLN A 134 4.86 -5.29 4.76
N ILE A 135 5.09 -4.09 4.22
CA ILE A 135 5.08 -3.88 2.77
C ILE A 135 6.20 -4.64 2.03
N GLN A 136 7.21 -5.10 2.74
CA GLN A 136 8.28 -5.93 2.19
C GLN A 136 7.97 -7.43 2.16
N HIS A 137 6.92 -7.89 2.86
CA HIS A 137 6.62 -9.31 3.04
C HIS A 137 5.26 -9.74 2.50
N ARG A 138 4.50 -8.82 1.94
CA ARG A 138 3.17 -9.14 1.40
C ARG A 138 2.85 -8.39 0.12
N TYR A 139 1.89 -8.92 -0.64
CA TYR A 139 1.32 -8.29 -1.82
C TYR A 139 -0.19 -8.13 -1.65
N HIS A 140 -0.78 -7.20 -2.40
CA HIS A 140 -2.24 -7.09 -2.47
C HIS A 140 -2.84 -8.29 -3.19
N SER A 141 -3.92 -8.84 -2.65
CA SER A 141 -4.80 -9.76 -3.35
C SER A 141 -6.20 -9.65 -2.78
N SER A 142 -7.20 -9.79 -3.63
CA SER A 142 -8.59 -9.84 -3.19
C SER A 142 -9.02 -11.23 -2.69
N ALA A 143 -8.08 -12.17 -2.51
CA ALA A 143 -8.37 -13.50 -1.99
C ALA A 143 -9.12 -13.44 -0.65
N GLY A 144 -10.14 -14.29 -0.50
CA GLY A 144 -10.92 -14.44 0.73
C GLY A 144 -10.24 -15.42 1.69
N GLY A 145 -10.57 -15.33 2.97
CA GLY A 145 -10.14 -16.28 4.01
C GLY A 145 -9.87 -15.61 5.37
N GLU A 146 -10.21 -16.30 6.44
CA GLU A 146 -10.00 -15.76 7.79
C GLU A 146 -8.51 -15.66 8.15
N ASP A 147 -7.70 -16.61 7.68
CA ASP A 147 -6.27 -16.68 7.92
C ASP A 147 -5.49 -15.49 7.34
N LEU A 148 -6.06 -14.79 6.36
CA LEU A 148 -5.43 -13.61 5.74
C LEU A 148 -5.40 -12.36 6.64
N GLY A 149 -5.98 -12.43 7.83
CA GLY A 149 -5.84 -11.40 8.88
C GLY A 149 -4.82 -11.77 9.96
N ASP A 150 -4.12 -12.89 9.82
CA ASP A 150 -3.13 -13.42 10.75
C ASP A 150 -1.72 -13.09 10.24
N PRO A 151 -0.95 -12.21 10.92
CA PRO A 151 0.37 -11.80 10.43
C PRO A 151 1.33 -12.95 10.26
N VAL A 152 1.33 -13.94 11.16
CA VAL A 152 2.25 -15.08 11.08
C VAL A 152 1.94 -15.95 9.86
N LYS A 153 0.66 -16.18 9.58
CA LYS A 153 0.23 -16.95 8.41
C LYS A 153 0.42 -16.20 7.11
N VAL A 154 0.11 -14.90 7.09
CA VAL A 154 0.33 -14.06 5.90
C VAL A 154 1.82 -14.03 5.55
N PHE A 155 2.69 -13.81 6.53
CA PHE A 155 4.13 -13.78 6.27
C PHE A 155 4.68 -15.14 5.80
N ASN A 156 4.27 -16.27 6.40
CA ASN A 156 4.89 -17.55 6.13
C ASN A 156 4.20 -18.41 5.08
N ILE A 157 2.89 -18.24 4.88
CA ILE A 157 2.07 -19.18 4.09
C ILE A 157 1.53 -18.54 2.82
N TYR A 158 0.96 -17.34 2.94
CA TYR A 158 0.21 -16.72 1.85
C TYR A 158 1.00 -15.66 1.10
N GLY A 159 1.79 -14.83 1.78
CA GLY A 159 2.52 -13.71 1.19
C GLY A 159 1.62 -12.62 0.59
N LEU A 160 0.32 -12.68 0.86
CA LEU A 160 -0.70 -11.78 0.29
C LEU A 160 -1.91 -11.66 1.20
N ASN A 161 -2.62 -10.55 1.12
CA ASN A 161 -3.93 -10.36 1.71
C ASN A 161 -4.65 -9.15 1.08
N PRO A 162 -6.00 -9.02 1.25
CA PRO A 162 -6.73 -7.83 0.81
C PRO A 162 -6.57 -6.66 1.79
N CYS A 163 -6.82 -5.45 1.30
CA CYS A 163 -6.65 -4.19 2.01
C CYS A 163 -7.26 -4.18 3.43
N GLY A 164 -8.48 -4.69 3.60
CA GLY A 164 -9.13 -4.73 4.92
C GLY A 164 -8.47 -5.68 5.91
N LYS A 165 -7.92 -6.81 5.44
CA LYS A 165 -7.15 -7.73 6.28
C LYS A 165 -5.76 -7.18 6.57
N ASP A 166 -5.19 -6.46 5.61
CA ASP A 166 -3.95 -5.71 5.78
C ASP A 166 -4.06 -4.68 6.91
N ALA A 167 -5.08 -3.84 6.86
CA ALA A 167 -5.32 -2.83 7.90
C ALA A 167 -5.49 -3.44 9.30
N MET A 168 -6.16 -4.61 9.40
CA MET A 168 -6.28 -5.35 10.66
C MET A 168 -4.93 -5.87 11.15
N MET A 169 -4.15 -6.43 10.25
CA MET A 169 -2.84 -6.99 10.53
C MET A 169 -1.87 -5.91 11.02
N MET A 170 -1.87 -4.74 10.37
CA MET A 170 -1.09 -3.58 10.84
C MET A 170 -1.45 -3.18 12.27
N GLY A 171 -2.74 -3.08 12.58
CA GLY A 171 -3.20 -2.81 13.94
C GLY A 171 -2.66 -3.81 14.96
N GLY A 172 -2.60 -5.08 14.61
CA GLY A 172 -2.03 -6.14 15.45
C GLY A 172 -0.53 -6.01 15.66
N LEU A 173 0.22 -5.70 14.60
CA LEU A 173 1.67 -5.46 14.70
C LEU A 173 1.99 -4.26 15.59
N TRP A 174 1.29 -3.14 15.42
CA TRP A 174 1.47 -1.95 16.25
C TRP A 174 1.12 -2.20 17.71
N LYS A 175 0.09 -2.98 17.98
CA LYS A 175 -0.30 -3.35 19.35
C LYS A 175 0.82 -4.09 20.07
N GLN A 176 1.63 -4.91 19.39
CA GLN A 176 2.77 -5.62 19.99
C GLN A 176 3.85 -4.68 20.56
N VAL A 177 3.87 -3.44 20.11
CA VAL A 177 4.82 -2.40 20.59
C VAL A 177 4.13 -1.31 21.42
N GLY A 178 2.89 -1.55 21.86
CA GLY A 178 2.11 -0.65 22.72
C GLY A 178 1.39 0.47 21.98
N LEU A 179 1.38 0.48 20.64
CA LEU A 179 0.67 1.47 19.84
C LEU A 179 -0.77 1.06 19.59
N LYS A 180 -1.64 2.05 19.47
CA LYS A 180 -3.05 1.86 19.11
C LYS A 180 -3.23 2.00 17.61
N GLY A 181 -3.66 0.95 16.93
CA GLY A 181 -4.03 0.95 15.52
C GLY A 181 -5.53 0.90 15.30
N ALA A 182 -6.00 1.45 14.20
CA ALA A 182 -7.40 1.34 13.76
C ALA A 182 -7.48 1.26 12.22
N PRO A 183 -8.40 0.45 11.67
CA PRO A 183 -8.69 0.48 10.24
C PRO A 183 -9.47 1.74 9.89
N VAL A 184 -9.24 2.26 8.70
CA VAL A 184 -10.01 3.34 8.08
C VAL A 184 -10.64 2.79 6.81
N ARG A 185 -11.95 2.99 6.66
CA ARG A 185 -12.66 2.62 5.44
C ARG A 185 -12.66 3.82 4.49
N LEU A 186 -12.12 3.62 3.32
CA LEU A 186 -12.24 4.51 2.17
C LEU A 186 -13.24 3.94 1.17
N VAL A 187 -13.60 4.71 0.15
CA VAL A 187 -14.44 4.19 -0.95
C VAL A 187 -13.65 3.18 -1.76
N GLY A 188 -14.10 1.93 -1.77
CA GLY A 188 -13.45 0.84 -2.50
C GLY A 188 -12.12 0.37 -1.91
N HIS A 189 -11.71 0.88 -0.74
CA HIS A 189 -10.43 0.58 -0.11
C HIS A 189 -10.51 0.61 1.41
N ALA A 190 -9.58 -0.04 2.10
CA ALA A 190 -9.41 0.05 3.54
C ALA A 190 -7.92 0.19 3.87
N ILE A 191 -7.60 1.13 4.72
CA ILE A 191 -6.24 1.44 5.15
C ILE A 191 -6.11 1.36 6.67
N ALA A 192 -4.89 1.45 7.17
CA ALA A 192 -4.62 1.51 8.60
C ALA A 192 -4.19 2.91 9.02
N GLN A 193 -4.52 3.27 10.26
CA GLN A 193 -3.96 4.41 10.96
C GLN A 193 -3.47 4.00 12.35
N VAL A 194 -2.49 4.71 12.85
CA VAL A 194 -1.84 4.48 14.14
C VAL A 194 -1.85 5.76 14.96
N HIS A 195 -2.03 5.63 16.27
CA HIS A 195 -2.04 6.76 17.18
C HIS A 195 -0.70 6.88 17.93
N TYR A 196 -0.03 8.01 17.78
CA TYR A 196 1.15 8.42 18.54
C TYR A 196 1.22 9.97 18.56
N ASP A 197 2.03 10.55 19.42
CA ASP A 197 2.22 12.00 19.57
C ASP A 197 0.90 12.79 19.70
N GLY A 198 -0.15 12.15 20.25
CA GLY A 198 -1.44 12.78 20.51
C GLY A 198 -2.42 12.82 19.32
N ASP A 199 -2.05 12.33 18.15
CA ASP A 199 -2.91 12.31 16.95
C ASP A 199 -2.88 10.95 16.23
N TRP A 200 -3.77 10.79 15.25
CA TRP A 200 -3.83 9.66 14.35
C TRP A 200 -3.01 9.91 13.07
N HIS A 201 -2.36 8.87 12.56
CA HIS A 201 -1.49 8.94 11.39
C HIS A 201 -1.80 7.80 10.43
N VAL A 202 -2.13 8.13 9.19
CA VAL A 202 -2.41 7.14 8.14
C VAL A 202 -1.10 6.52 7.65
N MET A 203 -1.07 5.19 7.67
CA MET A 203 -0.01 4.39 7.08
C MET A 203 -0.66 3.24 6.30
N ASP A 204 -0.79 3.44 5.00
CA ASP A 204 -1.41 2.47 4.12
C ASP A 204 -0.40 1.37 3.78
N GLY A 205 -0.58 0.19 4.34
CA GLY A 205 0.26 -0.98 4.07
C GLY A 205 -0.08 -1.66 2.76
N ASP A 206 -1.29 -1.42 2.23
CA ASP A 206 -1.78 -2.06 1.01
C ASP A 206 -1.26 -1.35 -0.26
N LEU A 207 -1.37 -0.03 -0.31
CA LEU A 207 -0.81 0.78 -1.39
C LEU A 207 0.64 1.22 -1.13
N GLY A 208 1.16 0.98 0.08
CA GLY A 208 2.48 1.41 0.51
C GLY A 208 2.62 2.92 0.59
N LYS A 209 1.59 3.59 1.06
CA LYS A 209 1.55 5.04 1.12
C LYS A 209 1.58 5.58 2.53
N ILE A 210 2.31 6.67 2.67
CA ILE A 210 2.25 7.60 3.79
C ILE A 210 2.00 9.01 3.23
N TYR A 211 1.18 9.77 3.93
CA TYR A 211 0.81 11.12 3.55
C TYR A 211 1.29 12.09 4.61
N HIS A 212 1.93 13.17 4.20
CA HIS A 212 2.44 14.20 5.11
C HIS A 212 1.55 15.44 5.12
N GLN A 213 1.52 16.06 6.28
CA GLN A 213 1.08 17.45 6.41
C GLN A 213 2.05 18.38 5.67
N ARG A 214 1.81 19.67 5.68
CA ARG A 214 2.58 20.64 4.89
C ARG A 214 4.01 20.85 5.36
N ASP A 215 4.33 20.39 6.58
CA ASP A 215 5.70 20.38 7.12
C ASP A 215 6.60 19.30 6.49
N ASN A 216 6.04 18.39 5.68
CA ASN A 216 6.73 17.26 5.04
C ASN A 216 7.29 16.22 6.01
N GLU A 217 6.81 16.18 7.25
CA GLU A 217 7.31 15.28 8.30
C GLU A 217 6.20 14.58 9.07
N THR A 218 5.20 15.36 9.52
CA THR A 218 4.08 14.81 10.27
C THR A 218 3.17 14.06 9.32
N GLN A 219 2.97 12.75 9.57
CA GLN A 219 2.01 11.96 8.80
C GLN A 219 0.60 12.47 9.10
N ALA A 220 -0.19 12.64 8.06
CA ALA A 220 -1.55 13.14 8.17
C ALA A 220 -2.52 12.03 8.63
N SER A 221 -3.58 12.43 9.34
CA SER A 221 -4.72 11.57 9.66
C SER A 221 -5.70 11.48 8.48
N ASP A 222 -6.57 10.48 8.51
CA ASP A 222 -7.67 10.32 7.54
C ASP A 222 -8.56 11.57 7.47
N ARG A 223 -8.85 12.19 8.61
CA ARG A 223 -9.65 13.43 8.70
C ARG A 223 -8.97 14.62 8.04
N GLN A 224 -7.65 14.77 8.24
CA GLN A 224 -6.89 15.83 7.61
C GLN A 224 -6.84 15.62 6.09
N LEU A 225 -6.72 14.37 5.62
CA LEU A 225 -6.74 14.03 4.21
C LEU A 225 -8.12 14.24 3.57
N ALA A 226 -9.21 13.87 4.26
CA ALA A 226 -10.57 14.12 3.82
C ALA A 226 -10.94 15.62 3.80
N ARG A 227 -10.37 16.40 4.73
CA ARG A 227 -10.55 17.84 4.77
C ARG A 227 -9.78 18.56 3.65
N ASP A 228 -8.57 18.10 3.35
CA ASP A 228 -7.69 18.75 2.38
C ASP A 228 -7.08 17.73 1.41
N HIS A 229 -7.77 17.51 0.29
CA HIS A 229 -7.36 16.58 -0.75
C HIS A 229 -6.00 16.94 -1.39
N ASP A 230 -5.55 18.20 -1.32
CA ASP A 230 -4.22 18.58 -1.78
C ASP A 230 -3.10 17.86 -1.03
N LEU A 231 -3.31 17.50 0.24
CA LEU A 231 -2.33 16.71 1.00
C LEU A 231 -2.13 15.31 0.40
N VAL A 232 -3.17 14.73 -0.20
CA VAL A 232 -3.06 13.45 -0.92
C VAL A 232 -2.40 13.67 -2.27
N LYS A 233 -2.87 14.65 -3.05
CA LYS A 233 -2.40 14.93 -4.42
C LYS A 233 -0.91 15.30 -4.47
N ARG A 234 -0.42 16.06 -3.49
CA ARG A 234 0.99 16.49 -3.43
C ARG A 234 1.99 15.34 -3.23
N THR A 235 1.58 14.23 -2.61
CA THR A 235 2.44 13.07 -2.41
C THR A 235 2.54 12.18 -3.63
N HIS A 236 1.72 12.42 -4.65
CA HIS A 236 1.83 11.89 -6.00
C HIS A 236 2.28 10.42 -6.08
N THR A 237 1.52 9.55 -6.65
CA THR A 237 1.79 8.14 -6.90
C THR A 237 1.43 7.12 -5.80
N MET A 238 1.20 5.89 -6.27
CA MET A 238 0.70 4.77 -5.47
C MET A 238 1.80 3.75 -5.14
N GLY A 239 2.99 4.19 -4.78
CA GLY A 239 4.08 3.31 -4.36
C GLY A 239 5.28 3.32 -5.32
N ILE A 240 6.30 2.55 -4.96
CA ILE A 240 7.62 2.56 -5.61
C ILE A 240 7.59 2.06 -7.06
N LEU A 241 6.69 1.16 -7.37
CA LEU A 241 6.63 0.44 -8.64
C LEU A 241 5.54 0.98 -9.58
N VAL A 242 4.80 2.01 -9.19
CA VAL A 242 3.75 2.61 -10.02
C VAL A 242 4.28 3.81 -10.75
N ASP A 243 3.87 3.96 -12.00
CA ASP A 243 4.18 5.11 -12.83
C ASP A 243 3.66 6.41 -12.20
N ASP A 244 4.39 7.49 -12.35
CA ASP A 244 3.94 8.81 -11.96
C ASP A 244 2.73 9.22 -12.81
N ASN A 245 1.55 9.20 -12.19
CA ASN A 245 0.28 9.47 -12.87
C ASN A 245 -0.65 10.30 -11.99
N ARG A 246 -0.78 11.58 -12.31
CA ARG A 246 -1.59 12.53 -11.53
C ARG A 246 -3.09 12.21 -11.52
N ALA A 247 -3.62 11.55 -12.55
CA ALA A 247 -4.99 11.09 -12.52
C ALA A 247 -5.26 10.09 -11.38
N ARG A 248 -4.26 9.29 -11.04
CA ARG A 248 -4.34 8.36 -9.91
C ARG A 248 -4.28 9.07 -8.56
N ASP A 249 -3.58 10.21 -8.48
CA ASP A 249 -3.51 10.99 -7.24
C ASP A 249 -4.85 11.62 -6.90
N GLU A 250 -5.55 12.12 -7.91
CA GLU A 250 -6.90 12.66 -7.75
C GLU A 250 -7.90 11.58 -7.37
N LEU A 251 -7.80 10.39 -7.98
CA LEU A 251 -8.61 9.23 -7.60
C LEU A 251 -8.34 8.83 -6.15
N ALA A 252 -7.07 8.75 -5.74
CA ALA A 252 -6.70 8.44 -4.37
C ALA A 252 -7.24 9.49 -3.39
N ALA A 253 -7.15 10.79 -3.74
CA ALA A 253 -7.71 11.87 -2.93
C ALA A 253 -9.24 11.75 -2.80
N ALA A 254 -9.94 11.43 -3.90
CA ALA A 254 -11.38 11.27 -3.93
C ALA A 254 -11.90 10.08 -3.09
N MET A 255 -11.03 9.15 -2.71
CA MET A 255 -11.38 8.06 -1.78
C MET A 255 -11.55 8.55 -0.34
N PHE A 256 -10.88 9.64 0.07
CA PHE A 256 -10.97 10.21 1.41
C PHE A 256 -12.21 11.11 1.52
N VAL A 257 -13.29 10.56 2.02
CA VAL A 257 -14.60 11.22 2.04
C VAL A 257 -15.22 11.37 3.43
N SER A 258 -14.70 10.69 4.44
CA SER A 258 -15.28 10.64 5.78
C SER A 258 -14.42 11.39 6.77
N GLU A 259 -15.04 12.26 7.54
CA GLU A 259 -14.46 12.88 8.73
C GLU A 259 -14.83 12.11 10.01
N GLU A 260 -15.60 11.04 9.90
CA GLU A 260 -16.06 10.24 11.04
C GLU A 260 -15.13 9.04 11.29
N PRO A 261 -14.78 8.77 12.56
CA PRO A 261 -13.97 7.60 12.89
C PRO A 261 -14.75 6.31 12.65
N ILE A 262 -14.10 5.30 12.11
CA ILE A 262 -14.68 3.96 11.98
C ILE A 262 -14.91 3.37 13.37
N LYS A 263 -16.15 2.96 13.63
CA LYS A 263 -16.52 2.22 14.85
C LYS A 263 -16.26 0.74 14.64
N GLY A 264 -15.33 0.20 15.41
CA GLY A 264 -15.07 -1.23 15.55
C GLY A 264 -13.94 -1.74 14.64
N SER A 265 -12.92 -2.32 15.23
CA SER A 265 -11.92 -3.14 14.56
C SER A 265 -12.14 -4.60 14.94
N ARG A 266 -12.06 -5.52 13.97
CA ARG A 266 -11.82 -6.92 14.30
C ARG A 266 -10.35 -7.04 14.70
N ALA A 267 -10.08 -7.68 15.84
CA ALA A 267 -8.70 -7.96 16.25
C ALA A 267 -8.06 -8.95 15.27
N CYS A 268 -6.78 -8.78 14.96
CA CYS A 268 -6.01 -9.80 14.29
C CYS A 268 -5.73 -10.97 15.25
N LYS A 269 -5.37 -12.15 14.73
CA LYS A 269 -4.88 -13.26 15.55
C LYS A 269 -3.44 -12.95 15.96
N GLU A 270 -3.15 -13.06 17.25
CA GLU A 270 -1.85 -12.68 17.82
C GLU A 270 -1.09 -13.88 18.44
N ASP A 271 -1.75 -15.00 18.58
CA ASP A 271 -1.26 -16.21 19.26
C ASP A 271 -0.80 -17.32 18.30
N THR A 272 -0.94 -17.10 17.01
CA THR A 272 -0.49 -18.06 15.99
C THR A 272 1.02 -18.24 16.04
N THR A 273 1.43 -19.50 15.98
CA THR A 273 2.86 -19.89 15.93
C THR A 273 3.07 -20.91 14.82
N MET A 274 4.26 -20.90 14.22
CA MET A 274 4.69 -21.90 13.23
C MET A 274 5.35 -23.10 13.93
N THR A 275 4.79 -23.52 15.05
CA THR A 275 5.30 -24.67 15.82
C THR A 275 5.04 -25.98 15.08
N MET A 276 6.02 -26.89 15.16
CA MET A 276 5.94 -28.22 14.59
C MET A 276 6.65 -29.25 15.47
N THR A 277 6.36 -30.49 15.20
CA THR A 277 7.15 -31.62 15.72
C THR A 277 7.68 -32.38 14.51
N LEU A 278 8.97 -32.64 14.47
CA LEU A 278 9.56 -33.58 13.51
C LEU A 278 9.92 -34.89 14.23
N ARG A 279 9.17 -35.91 13.95
CA ARG A 279 9.43 -37.26 14.46
C ARG A 279 10.61 -37.85 13.72
N SER A 280 11.17 -38.95 14.26
CA SER A 280 12.20 -39.71 13.56
C SER A 280 11.79 -40.02 12.11
N GLY A 281 12.64 -39.68 11.16
CA GLY A 281 12.39 -39.84 9.74
C GLY A 281 11.48 -38.74 9.09
N GLU A 282 11.08 -37.72 9.82
CA GLU A 282 10.37 -36.59 9.25
C GLU A 282 11.30 -35.44 8.85
N ALA A 283 10.90 -34.73 7.80
CA ALA A 283 11.61 -33.55 7.29
C ALA A 283 10.64 -32.50 6.80
N ILE A 284 11.04 -31.23 6.97
CA ILE A 284 10.47 -30.10 6.27
C ILE A 284 11.46 -29.57 5.25
N VAL A 285 10.98 -29.21 4.07
CA VAL A 285 11.80 -28.66 2.98
C VAL A 285 11.21 -27.34 2.52
N TRP A 286 11.92 -26.26 2.71
CA TRP A 286 11.68 -24.99 2.04
C TRP A 286 12.27 -25.08 0.65
N ARG A 287 11.43 -24.80 -0.38
CA ARG A 287 11.81 -25.02 -1.77
C ARG A 287 11.39 -23.86 -2.63
N TRP A 288 12.30 -23.34 -3.45
CA TRP A 288 12.03 -22.28 -4.42
C TRP A 288 11.48 -22.89 -5.70
N GLY A 289 10.18 -23.02 -5.79
CA GLY A 289 9.47 -23.55 -6.93
C GLY A 289 8.00 -23.16 -6.89
N HIS A 290 7.37 -23.08 -8.04
CA HIS A 290 5.97 -22.72 -8.14
C HIS A 290 5.07 -23.72 -7.46
N LEU A 291 4.05 -23.21 -6.80
CA LEU A 291 2.95 -24.00 -6.29
C LEU A 291 1.97 -24.31 -7.43
N LYS A 292 1.80 -25.62 -7.73
CA LYS A 292 0.79 -26.08 -8.70
C LYS A 292 0.07 -27.30 -8.17
N PRO A 293 -1.25 -27.27 -8.09
CA PRO A 293 -2.13 -26.09 -8.17
C PRO A 293 -2.06 -25.23 -6.91
N ALA A 294 -2.29 -23.93 -7.02
CA ALA A 294 -2.54 -23.07 -5.89
C ALA A 294 -3.87 -23.49 -5.25
N LYS A 295 -3.90 -23.62 -3.92
CA LYS A 295 -5.08 -24.03 -3.15
C LYS A 295 -5.39 -23.02 -2.06
N TYR A 296 -6.60 -23.11 -1.52
CA TYR A 296 -7.09 -22.21 -0.45
C TYR A 296 -7.13 -20.72 -0.83
N MET A 297 -7.26 -20.46 -2.11
CA MET A 297 -7.33 -19.12 -2.67
C MET A 297 -8.48 -19.08 -3.65
N SER A 298 -9.21 -17.97 -3.75
CA SER A 298 -10.31 -17.86 -4.70
C SER A 298 -9.79 -17.93 -6.15
N PRO A 299 -10.32 -18.81 -7.01
CA PRO A 299 -9.86 -18.96 -8.37
C PRO A 299 -10.13 -17.74 -9.26
N ASP A 300 -11.09 -16.89 -8.88
CA ASP A 300 -11.48 -15.69 -9.63
C ASP A 300 -10.62 -14.47 -9.31
N GLN A 301 -9.70 -14.61 -8.38
CA GLN A 301 -8.94 -13.48 -7.90
C GLN A 301 -7.48 -13.63 -8.27
N PHE A 302 -6.90 -12.51 -8.62
CA PHE A 302 -5.54 -12.33 -9.04
C PHE A 302 -4.55 -13.02 -8.09
N LEU A 303 -4.34 -14.29 -8.35
CA LEU A 303 -3.28 -15.04 -7.72
C LEU A 303 -1.99 -14.73 -8.45
N TYR A 304 -1.00 -14.40 -7.66
CA TYR A 304 0.37 -14.38 -8.11
C TYR A 304 0.99 -15.72 -7.73
N PRO A 305 0.96 -16.74 -8.61
CA PRO A 305 1.56 -18.03 -8.32
C PRO A 305 3.02 -17.89 -7.92
N ASP A 306 3.65 -16.79 -8.33
CA ASP A 306 5.05 -16.50 -8.04
C ASP A 306 5.31 -16.06 -6.59
N ASN A 307 4.26 -15.72 -5.83
CA ASN A 307 4.38 -15.34 -4.42
C ASN A 307 4.29 -16.51 -3.45
N VAL A 308 3.87 -17.66 -3.94
CA VAL A 308 3.75 -18.89 -3.16
C VAL A 308 4.58 -20.00 -3.76
N CYS A 309 5.25 -20.70 -2.89
CA CYS A 309 6.14 -21.80 -3.22
C CYS A 309 5.59 -23.12 -2.74
N ASN A 310 6.11 -24.21 -3.34
CA ASN A 310 5.98 -25.55 -2.83
C ASN A 310 7.07 -25.87 -1.83
N GLY A 311 6.74 -25.94 -0.53
CA GLY A 311 7.53 -26.69 0.41
C GLY A 311 7.18 -28.18 0.35
N LEU A 312 7.94 -28.99 1.06
CA LEU A 312 7.61 -30.39 1.28
C LEU A 312 7.59 -30.70 2.78
N TRP A 313 6.68 -31.58 3.17
CA TRP A 313 6.76 -32.35 4.38
C TRP A 313 6.94 -33.81 4.00
N GLU A 314 7.92 -34.47 4.54
CA GLU A 314 8.22 -35.86 4.22
C GLU A 314 8.27 -36.70 5.49
N TYR A 315 7.82 -37.95 5.39
CA TYR A 315 7.97 -38.94 6.42
C TYR A 315 8.47 -40.27 5.83
N ARG A 316 9.60 -40.71 6.31
CA ARG A 316 10.27 -41.96 5.91
C ARG A 316 10.58 -42.75 7.16
N PRO A 317 9.57 -43.49 7.69
CA PRO A 317 9.75 -44.27 8.94
C PRO A 317 10.78 -45.39 8.76
N ASP A 318 11.61 -45.59 9.81
CA ASP A 318 12.42 -46.77 9.96
C ASP A 318 11.61 -47.87 10.67
N PHE A 319 11.30 -48.95 9.94
CA PHE A 319 10.52 -50.09 10.44
C PHE A 319 11.35 -51.12 11.16
N GLY A 320 12.70 -50.96 11.20
CA GLY A 320 13.59 -51.89 11.89
C GLY A 320 13.54 -51.86 13.41
N GLY A 321 12.70 -51.03 13.99
CA GLY A 321 12.50 -50.88 15.44
C GLY A 321 11.13 -50.39 15.80
N ASP A 322 10.97 -49.80 16.98
CA ASP A 322 9.67 -49.29 17.46
C ASP A 322 9.48 -47.78 17.28
N VAL A 323 10.44 -47.10 16.72
CA VAL A 323 10.40 -45.59 16.62
C VAL A 323 9.24 -45.10 15.77
N TRP A 324 8.90 -45.81 14.69
CA TRP A 324 7.77 -45.50 13.81
C TRP A 324 6.43 -45.49 14.54
N LYS A 325 6.29 -46.22 15.66
CA LYS A 325 5.06 -46.27 16.48
C LYS A 325 4.76 -44.92 17.15
N LYS A 326 5.77 -44.11 17.44
CA LYS A 326 5.58 -42.83 18.11
C LYS A 326 4.64 -41.88 17.33
N GLY A 327 4.57 -42.01 16.01
CA GLY A 327 3.67 -41.20 15.16
C GLY A 327 2.34 -41.87 14.85
N ALA A 328 2.18 -43.13 15.26
CA ALA A 328 0.95 -43.86 15.00
C ALA A 328 -0.09 -43.58 16.08
N MET A 329 -1.29 -43.19 15.66
CA MET A 329 -2.48 -42.99 16.50
C MET A 329 -3.12 -44.33 16.86
N LYS A 330 -2.92 -45.32 15.98
CA LYS A 330 -3.49 -46.64 16.10
C LYS A 330 -2.52 -47.66 15.52
N VAL A 331 -2.29 -48.75 16.21
CA VAL A 331 -1.53 -49.94 15.75
C VAL A 331 -2.30 -51.15 16.22
N GLU A 332 -2.78 -51.96 15.30
CA GLU A 332 -3.52 -53.19 15.59
C GLU A 332 -2.98 -54.33 14.72
N ASN A 333 -2.68 -55.46 15.31
CA ASN A 333 -2.23 -56.70 14.66
C ASN A 333 -1.07 -56.50 13.69
N VAL A 334 -0.10 -55.64 14.04
CA VAL A 334 1.08 -55.34 13.21
C VAL A 334 2.33 -55.53 14.02
N ALA A 335 3.24 -56.33 13.49
CA ALA A 335 4.56 -56.53 14.00
C ALA A 335 5.60 -55.90 13.07
N SER A 336 6.69 -55.36 13.66
CA SER A 336 7.90 -54.94 12.95
C SER A 336 8.95 -56.06 12.93
N GLY A 337 9.66 -56.15 11.81
CA GLY A 337 10.72 -57.11 11.62
C GLY A 337 11.80 -56.64 10.64
N PRO A 338 12.83 -57.45 10.38
CA PRO A 338 13.93 -57.08 9.48
C PRO A 338 13.46 -56.71 8.05
N GLU A 339 12.29 -57.21 7.65
CA GLU A 339 11.70 -56.98 6.33
C GLU A 339 10.60 -55.91 6.33
N GLY A 340 10.46 -55.10 7.38
CA GLY A 340 9.47 -54.04 7.51
C GLY A 340 8.28 -54.44 8.40
N LEU A 341 7.10 -53.87 8.14
CA LEU A 341 5.86 -54.19 8.88
C LEU A 341 5.10 -55.35 8.24
N ALA A 342 4.58 -56.22 9.06
CA ALA A 342 3.75 -57.33 8.61
C ALA A 342 2.48 -57.43 9.49
N ALA A 343 1.39 -57.95 8.95
CA ALA A 343 0.25 -58.34 9.76
C ALA A 343 0.61 -59.58 10.61
N GLU A 344 0.02 -59.67 11.80
CA GLU A 344 0.08 -60.87 12.61
C GLU A 344 -0.64 -62.02 11.89
N ASP A 345 -0.20 -63.27 12.16
CA ASP A 345 -0.69 -64.44 11.46
C ASP A 345 -2.22 -64.57 11.46
N GLY A 346 -2.77 -64.68 10.22
CA GLY A 346 -4.18 -64.86 9.98
C GLY A 346 -5.04 -63.60 10.21
N LYS A 347 -4.45 -62.46 10.54
CA LYS A 347 -5.17 -61.21 10.81
C LYS A 347 -4.91 -60.13 9.75
N THR A 348 -5.76 -59.14 9.72
CA THR A 348 -5.46 -57.89 9.03
C THR A 348 -4.84 -56.89 10.00
N GLY A 349 -3.67 -56.40 9.64
CA GLY A 349 -2.96 -55.37 10.43
C GLY A 349 -3.43 -53.98 10.05
N THR A 350 -3.48 -53.04 11.00
CA THR A 350 -3.83 -51.65 10.74
C THR A 350 -2.88 -50.71 11.44
N VAL A 351 -2.39 -49.70 10.72
CA VAL A 351 -1.65 -48.56 11.28
C VAL A 351 -2.31 -47.26 10.81
N VAL A 352 -2.50 -46.34 11.75
CA VAL A 352 -3.00 -44.98 11.44
C VAL A 352 -1.98 -43.98 11.95
N TRP A 353 -1.39 -43.20 11.05
CA TRP A 353 -0.47 -42.12 11.40
C TRP A 353 -1.17 -40.78 11.36
N LYS A 354 -0.86 -39.87 12.27
CA LYS A 354 -1.16 -38.47 12.19
C LYS A 354 -0.08 -37.77 11.37
N VAL A 355 -0.49 -37.00 10.40
CA VAL A 355 0.37 -36.10 9.62
C VAL A 355 -0.03 -34.66 9.93
N ALA A 356 0.92 -33.81 10.33
CA ALA A 356 0.64 -32.44 10.73
C ALA A 356 1.80 -31.51 10.35
N SER A 357 1.46 -30.28 9.92
CA SER A 357 2.41 -29.24 9.54
C SER A 357 1.84 -27.86 9.90
N PRO A 358 2.68 -26.88 10.28
CA PRO A 358 2.24 -25.50 10.42
C PRO A 358 1.86 -24.88 9.08
N TYR A 359 2.32 -25.44 7.97
CA TYR A 359 1.96 -25.03 6.62
C TYR A 359 0.80 -25.90 6.11
N PRO A 360 -0.12 -25.36 5.28
CA PRO A 360 -1.21 -26.15 4.73
C PRO A 360 -0.72 -27.15 3.68
N PHE A 361 -1.32 -28.33 3.70
CA PHE A 361 -1.11 -29.36 2.71
C PHE A 361 -1.88 -29.05 1.43
N VAL A 362 -1.21 -29.11 0.28
CA VAL A 362 -1.78 -28.82 -1.04
C VAL A 362 -1.67 -29.99 -2.01
N GLY A 363 -0.90 -31.00 -1.66
CA GLY A 363 -0.74 -32.24 -2.43
C GLY A 363 -0.17 -33.36 -1.61
N GLY A 364 -0.24 -34.57 -2.11
CA GLY A 364 0.31 -35.73 -1.43
C GLY A 364 0.52 -36.94 -2.34
N ARG A 365 1.62 -37.66 -2.07
CA ARG A 365 1.92 -38.91 -2.74
C ARG A 365 2.61 -39.88 -1.78
N LEU A 366 2.43 -41.18 -2.06
CA LEU A 366 3.10 -42.28 -1.37
C LEU A 366 4.10 -42.96 -2.34
N GLU A 367 5.29 -43.20 -1.85
CA GLU A 367 6.22 -44.15 -2.46
C GLU A 367 6.32 -45.33 -1.51
N THR A 368 5.98 -46.50 -1.98
CA THR A 368 5.89 -47.68 -1.13
C THR A 368 6.55 -48.92 -1.79
N ASP A 369 7.15 -49.76 -0.97
CA ASP A 369 7.41 -51.14 -1.30
C ASP A 369 6.52 -52.00 -0.39
N ALA A 370 5.32 -52.32 -0.90
CA ALA A 370 4.25 -52.92 -0.12
C ALA A 370 3.52 -53.99 -0.93
N GLY A 371 3.66 -55.24 -0.55
CA GLY A 371 2.92 -56.38 -1.16
C GLY A 371 1.49 -56.41 -0.63
N GLY A 372 0.54 -55.77 -1.35
CA GLY A 372 -0.91 -55.87 -1.07
C GLY A 372 -1.43 -54.93 0.02
N ALA A 373 -0.63 -54.06 0.59
CA ALA A 373 -1.11 -53.02 1.52
C ALA A 373 -2.05 -52.02 0.85
N LYS A 374 -3.07 -51.61 1.60
CA LYS A 374 -4.04 -50.58 1.18
C LYS A 374 -3.86 -49.29 1.98
N PHE A 375 -4.03 -48.16 1.33
CA PHE A 375 -3.88 -46.87 1.99
C PHE A 375 -5.13 -46.04 1.83
N ALA A 376 -5.48 -45.27 2.86
CA ALA A 376 -6.54 -44.30 2.85
C ALA A 376 -6.18 -43.07 3.68
N VAL A 377 -6.78 -41.92 3.36
CA VAL A 377 -6.61 -40.66 4.08
C VAL A 377 -7.94 -40.14 4.61
N SER A 378 -7.87 -39.43 5.73
CA SER A 378 -9.04 -38.83 6.36
C SER A 378 -8.67 -37.47 7.03
N PRO A 379 -9.51 -36.44 6.95
CA PRO A 379 -9.27 -35.19 7.66
C PRO A 379 -9.51 -35.31 9.18
N ASP A 380 -10.41 -36.22 9.59
CA ASP A 380 -10.92 -36.32 10.97
C ASP A 380 -10.96 -37.76 11.54
N GLY A 381 -10.56 -38.76 10.75
CA GLY A 381 -10.60 -40.18 11.12
C GLY A 381 -11.97 -40.84 11.02
N LYS A 382 -13.01 -40.14 10.53
CA LYS A 382 -14.37 -40.65 10.39
C LYS A 382 -14.68 -41.05 8.96
N GLN A 383 -14.37 -40.17 8.00
CA GLN A 383 -14.55 -40.44 6.58
C GLN A 383 -13.19 -40.69 5.94
N TRP A 384 -13.08 -41.82 5.24
CA TRP A 384 -11.83 -42.26 4.63
C TRP A 384 -11.92 -42.25 3.11
N THR A 385 -10.90 -41.72 2.47
CA THR A 385 -10.72 -41.70 1.01
C THR A 385 -9.58 -42.64 0.67
N ASP A 386 -9.84 -43.67 -0.13
CA ASP A 386 -8.83 -44.64 -0.56
C ASP A 386 -7.84 -43.97 -1.52
N ILE A 387 -6.55 -44.31 -1.34
CA ILE A 387 -5.47 -43.85 -2.21
C ILE A 387 -5.21 -44.93 -3.26
N ALA A 388 -5.64 -44.68 -4.51
CA ALA A 388 -5.34 -45.51 -5.64
C ALA A 388 -4.11 -44.95 -6.39
N GLY A 389 -3.09 -45.80 -6.64
CA GLY A 389 -1.93 -45.39 -7.44
C GLY A 389 -0.96 -44.41 -6.74
N GLY A 390 -1.06 -44.25 -5.43
CA GLY A 390 -0.09 -43.52 -4.61
C GLY A 390 -0.26 -42.00 -4.57
N ASN A 391 -0.99 -41.36 -5.49
CA ASN A 391 -1.25 -39.91 -5.50
C ASN A 391 -2.58 -39.61 -4.84
N PHE A 392 -2.63 -38.63 -3.95
CA PHE A 392 -3.84 -38.17 -3.27
C PHE A 392 -3.98 -36.63 -3.25
N ASP A 393 -3.47 -35.93 -4.26
CA ASP A 393 -3.60 -34.46 -4.39
C ASP A 393 -5.04 -33.97 -4.33
N LYS A 394 -5.99 -34.77 -4.87
CA LYS A 394 -7.42 -34.46 -4.88
C LYS A 394 -8.08 -34.49 -3.51
N PHE A 395 -7.43 -35.11 -2.52
CA PHE A 395 -7.92 -35.13 -1.14
C PHE A 395 -7.91 -33.73 -0.52
N PHE A 396 -6.94 -32.87 -0.92
CA PHE A 396 -6.83 -31.52 -0.39
C PHE A 396 -7.75 -30.57 -1.19
N PRO A 397 -8.66 -29.84 -0.52
CA PRO A 397 -9.60 -28.95 -1.20
C PRO A 397 -8.89 -27.81 -1.93
N LEU A 398 -9.49 -27.32 -3.01
CA LEU A 398 -9.04 -26.13 -3.72
C LEU A 398 -9.42 -24.85 -2.98
N GLU A 399 -10.57 -24.88 -2.32
CA GLU A 399 -11.18 -23.76 -1.62
C GLU A 399 -11.56 -24.16 -0.18
N GLY A 400 -11.86 -23.17 0.64
CA GLY A 400 -12.30 -23.39 2.00
C GLY A 400 -11.17 -23.41 3.03
N ASN A 401 -11.36 -24.14 4.12
CA ASN A 401 -10.37 -24.18 5.19
C ASN A 401 -9.19 -25.08 4.84
N PRO A 402 -7.96 -24.61 5.00
CA PRO A 402 -6.77 -25.40 4.70
C PRO A 402 -6.59 -26.55 5.67
N TYR A 403 -6.08 -27.69 5.17
CA TYR A 403 -5.70 -28.83 5.99
C TYR A 403 -4.27 -28.67 6.49
N HIS A 404 -4.12 -28.46 7.79
CA HIS A 404 -2.83 -28.47 8.49
C HIS A 404 -2.53 -29.82 9.15
N GLN A 405 -3.49 -30.72 9.11
CA GLN A 405 -3.34 -32.10 9.59
C GLN A 405 -4.32 -33.02 8.88
N TYR A 406 -3.96 -34.29 8.82
CA TYR A 406 -4.82 -35.37 8.37
C TYR A 406 -4.32 -36.72 8.96
N GLN A 407 -5.10 -37.78 8.75
CA GLN A 407 -4.73 -39.13 9.15
C GLN A 407 -4.47 -39.97 7.90
N LEU A 408 -3.41 -40.76 7.93
CA LEU A 408 -3.06 -41.76 6.93
C LEU A 408 -3.22 -43.13 7.53
N ARG A 409 -4.09 -43.96 6.95
CA ARG A 409 -4.29 -45.34 7.32
C ARG A 409 -3.61 -46.28 6.34
N CYS A 410 -2.90 -47.27 6.88
CA CYS A 410 -2.39 -48.44 6.15
C CYS A 410 -3.07 -49.68 6.67
N GLU A 411 -3.65 -50.48 5.78
CA GLU A 411 -4.19 -51.81 6.08
C GLU A 411 -3.31 -52.86 5.41
N LEU A 412 -2.84 -53.81 6.21
CA LEU A 412 -2.02 -54.93 5.80
C LEU A 412 -2.88 -56.21 5.85
N PRO A 413 -3.39 -56.70 4.74
CA PRO A 413 -4.03 -58.03 4.69
C PRO A 413 -3.09 -59.12 5.19
N ALA A 414 -3.62 -60.26 5.61
CA ALA A 414 -2.83 -61.41 6.05
C ALA A 414 -1.81 -61.80 4.99
N GLY A 415 -0.55 -61.90 5.39
CA GLY A 415 0.61 -62.18 4.52
C GLY A 415 1.19 -60.98 3.79
N ALA A 416 0.56 -59.78 3.86
CA ALA A 416 1.11 -58.56 3.30
C ALA A 416 2.26 -58.01 4.13
N LYS A 417 3.22 -57.39 3.47
CA LYS A 417 4.39 -56.72 4.10
C LYS A 417 4.53 -55.28 3.54
N LEU A 418 4.84 -54.35 4.43
CA LEU A 418 5.24 -52.99 4.06
C LEU A 418 6.71 -52.82 4.36
N LYS A 419 7.57 -52.96 3.35
CA LYS A 419 9.03 -52.89 3.51
C LYS A 419 9.51 -51.45 3.58
N ARG A 420 8.89 -50.56 2.84
CA ARG A 420 9.25 -49.13 2.78
C ARG A 420 8.01 -48.27 2.58
N LEU A 421 8.01 -47.16 3.26
CA LEU A 421 7.02 -46.09 3.08
C LEU A 421 7.73 -44.77 3.01
N ALA A 422 7.38 -43.94 2.02
CA ALA A 422 7.64 -42.52 2.04
C ALA A 422 6.32 -41.79 1.78
N VAL A 423 5.93 -40.97 2.73
CA VAL A 423 4.80 -40.02 2.62
C VAL A 423 5.39 -38.69 2.26
N ILE A 424 5.00 -38.14 1.11
CA ILE A 424 5.52 -36.85 0.62
C ILE A 424 4.35 -35.93 0.35
N ASN A 425 4.32 -34.83 1.05
CA ASN A 425 3.27 -33.83 0.92
C ASN A 425 3.84 -32.53 0.37
N ASP A 426 3.11 -31.92 -0.56
CA ASP A 426 3.37 -30.55 -0.98
C ASP A 426 2.73 -29.59 0.01
N LEU A 427 3.51 -28.60 0.42
CA LEU A 427 3.11 -27.53 1.35
C LEU A 427 3.03 -26.21 0.61
N GLN A 428 2.11 -25.33 1.01
CA GLN A 428 2.06 -23.96 0.54
C GLN A 428 2.87 -23.05 1.47
N MET A 429 3.79 -22.28 0.90
CA MET A 429 4.67 -21.36 1.62
C MET A 429 4.75 -20.02 0.89
N ALA A 430 4.82 -18.91 1.64
CA ALA A 430 5.11 -17.61 1.07
C ALA A 430 6.58 -17.53 0.64
N LEU A 431 6.83 -17.08 -0.58
CA LEU A 431 8.19 -16.94 -1.11
C LEU A 431 9.10 -16.13 -0.20
N LEU A 432 8.60 -14.99 0.26
CA LEU A 432 9.38 -14.00 0.99
C LEU A 432 9.71 -14.42 2.42
N ALA A 433 9.12 -15.53 2.88
CA ALA A 433 9.39 -16.11 4.19
C ALA A 433 10.33 -17.32 4.14
N LEU A 434 10.84 -17.69 2.97
CA LEU A 434 11.80 -18.79 2.90
C LEU A 434 13.16 -18.37 3.47
N PRO A 435 13.92 -19.28 4.09
CA PRO A 435 15.24 -18.98 4.66
C PRO A 435 16.30 -18.85 3.55
N GLU A 436 16.15 -17.85 2.67
CA GLU A 436 17.00 -17.65 1.50
C GLU A 436 18.42 -17.21 1.83
N MET A 437 19.35 -17.61 0.97
CA MET A 437 20.71 -17.10 0.90
C MET A 437 20.84 -16.00 -0.13
N THR A 438 21.70 -15.03 0.16
CA THR A 438 22.16 -13.99 -0.75
C THR A 438 23.62 -14.19 -1.07
N VAL A 439 24.13 -13.56 -2.12
CA VAL A 439 25.57 -13.56 -2.43
C VAL A 439 26.37 -13.09 -1.21
N GLY A 440 27.46 -13.82 -0.92
CA GLY A 440 28.33 -13.57 0.23
C GLY A 440 28.03 -14.51 1.42
N THR A 441 28.35 -14.07 2.62
CA THR A 441 28.23 -14.86 3.85
C THR A 441 26.82 -14.79 4.42
N ASN A 442 26.18 -15.94 4.60
CA ASN A 442 24.85 -16.08 5.19
C ASN A 442 24.94 -16.77 6.54
N SER A 443 24.27 -16.23 7.55
CA SER A 443 24.21 -16.79 8.89
C SER A 443 22.86 -17.42 9.16
N PHE A 444 22.87 -18.61 9.73
CA PHE A 444 21.68 -19.36 10.12
C PHE A 444 21.73 -19.69 11.60
N THR A 445 20.56 -19.72 12.22
CA THR A 445 20.38 -20.12 13.61
C THR A 445 19.31 -21.21 13.67
N TYR A 446 19.70 -22.38 14.16
CA TYR A 446 18.77 -23.44 14.51
C TYR A 446 18.42 -23.35 15.99
N THR A 447 17.17 -23.62 16.35
CA THR A 447 16.70 -23.77 17.72
C THR A 447 15.62 -24.83 17.83
N ASP A 448 15.54 -25.55 18.97
CA ASP A 448 14.42 -26.42 19.31
C ASP A 448 14.15 -26.45 20.83
N LYS A 449 13.03 -27.08 21.24
CA LYS A 449 12.62 -27.25 22.64
C LYS A 449 12.59 -28.72 23.07
N SER A 450 13.25 -29.61 22.34
CA SER A 450 13.26 -31.02 22.63
C SER A 450 14.00 -31.31 23.94
N SER A 451 13.56 -32.35 24.63
CA SER A 451 14.29 -32.96 25.76
C SER A 451 15.00 -34.21 25.26
N GLY A 452 16.28 -34.35 25.50
CA GLY A 452 17.08 -35.49 25.13
C GLY A 452 18.00 -35.31 23.95
N GLU A 453 18.53 -36.43 23.44
CA GLU A 453 19.50 -36.47 22.35
C GLU A 453 18.84 -36.00 21.04
N ARG A 454 19.59 -35.21 20.28
CA ARG A 454 19.18 -34.66 18.99
C ARG A 454 20.11 -35.15 17.90
N ASN A 455 19.58 -35.39 16.74
CA ASN A 455 20.34 -35.56 15.52
C ASN A 455 19.58 -34.95 14.36
N VAL A 456 19.89 -33.68 14.08
CA VAL A 456 19.25 -32.90 13.04
C VAL A 456 20.23 -32.73 11.92
N ARG A 457 19.78 -32.99 10.70
CA ARG A 457 20.54 -32.68 9.49
C ARG A 457 19.85 -31.54 8.73
N ILE A 458 20.62 -30.48 8.48
CA ILE A 458 20.17 -29.38 7.62
C ILE A 458 20.99 -29.38 6.35
N THR A 459 20.30 -29.37 5.19
CA THR A 459 20.93 -29.37 3.89
C THR A 459 20.47 -28.14 3.11
N HIS A 460 21.41 -27.31 2.70
CA HIS A 460 21.18 -26.19 1.79
C HIS A 460 21.61 -26.62 0.38
N GLU A 461 20.77 -26.33 -0.62
CA GLU A 461 21.06 -26.56 -2.04
C GLU A 461 20.81 -25.27 -2.81
N TRP A 462 21.81 -24.87 -3.59
CA TRP A 462 21.73 -23.65 -4.42
C TRP A 462 22.57 -23.80 -5.68
N VAL A 463 22.44 -22.83 -6.57
CA VAL A 463 23.25 -22.70 -7.78
C VAL A 463 23.97 -21.37 -7.76
N GLU A 464 25.26 -21.38 -7.93
CA GLU A 464 26.08 -20.19 -8.11
C GLU A 464 26.16 -19.85 -9.60
N ARG A 465 25.80 -18.62 -9.92
CA ARG A 465 25.92 -18.03 -11.24
C ARG A 465 26.79 -16.80 -11.17
N SER A 466 27.71 -16.66 -12.11
CA SER A 466 28.67 -15.55 -12.17
C SER A 466 28.78 -14.97 -13.59
N THR A 467 27.69 -15.09 -14.38
CA THR A 467 27.63 -14.57 -15.75
C THR A 467 27.43 -13.07 -15.83
N SER A 468 27.12 -12.42 -14.71
CA SER A 468 27.08 -10.97 -14.58
C SER A 468 27.55 -10.57 -13.20
N ARG A 469 28.40 -9.55 -13.15
CA ARG A 469 28.80 -8.86 -11.92
C ARG A 469 27.92 -7.61 -11.75
N PRO A 470 27.60 -7.22 -10.51
CA PRO A 470 26.80 -6.02 -10.29
C PRO A 470 27.52 -4.76 -10.84
N PRO A 471 26.77 -3.78 -11.38
CA PRO A 471 27.34 -2.47 -11.71
C PRO A 471 27.87 -1.76 -10.46
N GLU A 472 28.83 -0.84 -10.68
CA GLU A 472 29.37 -0.02 -9.60
C GLU A 472 28.30 0.90 -8.98
N ALA A 473 28.62 1.46 -7.80
CA ALA A 473 27.74 2.42 -7.14
C ALA A 473 27.74 3.77 -7.90
N PRO A 474 26.56 4.39 -8.17
CA PRO A 474 26.53 5.72 -8.79
C PRO A 474 27.13 6.81 -7.89
N GLU A 475 27.73 7.85 -8.51
CA GLU A 475 28.25 9.03 -7.83
C GLU A 475 27.30 10.23 -7.98
N ALA A 476 27.16 11.05 -6.94
CA ALA A 476 26.29 12.23 -6.98
C ALA A 476 26.87 13.30 -7.93
N VAL A 477 25.99 13.87 -8.76
CA VAL A 477 26.26 15.05 -9.59
C VAL A 477 25.52 16.28 -9.06
N TYR A 478 24.25 16.12 -8.71
CA TYR A 478 23.44 17.20 -8.13
C TYR A 478 22.28 16.63 -7.31
N PRO A 479 21.98 17.16 -6.12
CA PRO A 479 22.81 18.10 -5.35
C PRO A 479 24.19 17.52 -5.01
N PRO A 480 25.26 18.34 -4.89
CA PRO A 480 26.55 17.85 -4.43
C PRO A 480 26.45 17.39 -2.97
N ASP A 481 27.23 16.38 -2.60
CA ASP A 481 27.24 15.85 -1.24
C ASP A 481 27.64 16.91 -0.21
N GLY A 482 26.83 17.06 0.85
CA GLY A 482 26.98 18.14 1.83
C GLY A 482 26.59 19.52 1.34
N GLY A 483 26.13 19.65 0.08
CA GLY A 483 25.90 20.92 -0.59
C GLY A 483 24.48 21.46 -0.43
N ARG A 484 24.20 22.47 -1.25
CA ARG A 484 22.89 23.13 -1.31
C ARG A 484 22.21 22.85 -2.64
N ALA A 485 20.88 22.74 -2.62
CA ALA A 485 20.06 22.66 -3.82
C ALA A 485 19.20 23.91 -3.95
N GLU A 486 19.07 24.46 -5.14
CA GLU A 486 18.25 25.65 -5.39
C GLU A 486 16.78 25.27 -5.56
N GLY A 487 15.90 25.77 -4.69
CA GLY A 487 14.49 25.45 -4.69
C GLY A 487 14.17 24.08 -4.12
N THR A 488 12.94 23.63 -4.36
CA THR A 488 12.42 22.30 -4.00
C THR A 488 11.76 21.61 -5.19
N ASP A 489 12.06 22.05 -6.42
CA ASP A 489 11.51 21.57 -7.69
C ASP A 489 12.60 21.23 -8.72
N PHE A 490 13.73 20.74 -8.24
CA PHE A 490 14.90 20.38 -9.05
C PHE A 490 14.93 18.88 -9.39
N ALA A 491 15.90 18.49 -10.21
CA ALA A 491 16.21 17.09 -10.48
C ALA A 491 17.47 16.63 -9.73
N PHE A 492 17.38 15.54 -8.99
CA PHE A 492 18.55 14.79 -8.54
C PHE A 492 19.25 14.20 -9.75
N ARG A 493 20.57 14.27 -9.80
CA ARG A 493 21.38 13.73 -10.90
C ARG A 493 22.58 12.97 -10.36
N TRP A 494 22.94 11.91 -11.05
CA TRP A 494 24.10 11.07 -10.72
C TRP A 494 24.83 10.63 -11.99
N GLY A 495 26.06 10.20 -11.83
CA GLY A 495 26.84 9.61 -12.91
C GLY A 495 26.31 8.22 -13.26
N VAL A 496 26.32 7.87 -14.55
CA VAL A 496 26.05 6.50 -14.97
C VAL A 496 27.24 5.64 -14.51
N PRO A 497 27.02 4.65 -13.63
CA PRO A 497 28.13 3.83 -13.13
C PRO A 497 28.65 2.91 -14.21
N LYS A 498 29.91 2.48 -14.07
CA LYS A 498 30.49 1.44 -14.92
C LYS A 498 29.92 0.09 -14.51
N ASP A 499 29.75 -0.73 -15.52
CA ASP A 499 29.50 -2.15 -15.34
C ASP A 499 30.77 -2.96 -15.60
N PRO A 500 31.17 -3.88 -14.70
CA PRO A 500 32.43 -4.64 -14.85
C PRO A 500 32.46 -5.58 -16.07
N ASP A 501 31.31 -5.94 -16.60
CA ASP A 501 31.13 -6.82 -17.75
C ASP A 501 30.79 -6.04 -19.02
N GLY A 502 30.60 -4.71 -18.89
CA GLY A 502 30.23 -3.83 -19.99
C GLY A 502 28.74 -3.88 -20.33
N ASP A 503 27.91 -4.43 -19.45
CA ASP A 503 26.46 -4.46 -19.63
C ASP A 503 25.86 -3.05 -19.49
N ALA A 504 24.83 -2.77 -20.28
CA ALA A 504 24.16 -1.47 -20.22
C ALA A 504 23.37 -1.30 -18.91
N ILE A 505 23.36 -0.11 -18.35
CA ILE A 505 22.51 0.23 -17.22
C ILE A 505 21.09 0.47 -17.73
N THR A 506 20.10 -0.24 -17.16
CA THR A 506 18.70 -0.24 -17.63
C THR A 506 17.75 0.47 -16.69
N ASP A 507 18.08 0.57 -15.40
CA ASP A 507 17.22 1.24 -14.41
C ASP A 507 18.04 1.75 -13.21
N TYR A 508 17.39 2.56 -12.41
CA TYR A 508 17.90 3.05 -11.12
C TYR A 508 16.83 2.96 -10.06
N HIS A 509 17.26 2.69 -8.83
CA HIS A 509 16.43 2.80 -7.64
C HIS A 509 16.93 3.98 -6.81
N PHE A 510 16.12 5.03 -6.75
CA PHE A 510 16.37 6.25 -5.98
C PHE A 510 15.64 6.20 -4.65
N MET A 511 16.27 6.66 -3.59
CA MET A 511 15.66 6.83 -2.27
C MET A 511 16.16 8.10 -1.60
N LEU A 512 15.21 8.87 -1.00
CA LEU A 512 15.51 10.04 -0.17
C LEU A 512 14.81 9.90 1.19
N ALA A 513 15.49 10.32 2.24
CA ALA A 513 15.01 10.30 3.62
C ALA A 513 15.40 11.59 4.36
N ASN A 514 14.70 11.86 5.45
CA ASN A 514 15.14 12.84 6.46
C ASN A 514 16.10 12.24 7.50
N ARG A 515 16.57 11.01 7.29
CA ARG A 515 17.42 10.21 8.19
C ARG A 515 18.67 9.75 7.47
N GLN A 516 19.81 9.91 8.11
CA GLN A 516 21.10 9.47 7.56
C GLN A 516 21.19 7.94 7.41
N ASP A 517 20.51 7.17 8.27
CA ASP A 517 20.52 5.71 8.22
C ASP A 517 19.71 5.13 7.06
N MET A 518 18.97 5.95 6.31
CA MET A 518 18.18 5.57 5.13
C MET A 518 17.22 4.40 5.39
N ARG A 519 16.72 4.27 6.60
CA ARG A 519 15.95 3.09 7.02
C ARG A 519 14.57 2.99 6.34
N TRP A 520 13.96 4.15 6.03
CA TRP A 520 12.75 4.29 5.24
C TRP A 520 12.78 5.61 4.46
N PRO A 521 12.01 5.70 3.36
CA PRO A 521 11.93 6.94 2.61
C PRO A 521 11.16 8.03 3.37
N LEU A 522 11.40 9.29 3.00
CA LEU A 522 10.65 10.43 3.51
C LEU A 522 9.15 10.26 3.21
N SER A 523 8.82 9.95 1.97
CA SER A 523 7.45 9.65 1.54
C SER A 523 7.49 8.72 0.31
N THR A 524 6.33 8.35 -0.22
CA THR A 524 6.21 7.51 -1.41
C THR A 524 6.88 8.12 -2.65
N ASN A 525 6.92 9.45 -2.75
CA ASN A 525 7.63 10.13 -3.84
C ASN A 525 9.14 9.89 -3.85
N PHE A 526 9.69 9.50 -2.73
CA PHE A 526 11.12 9.42 -2.50
C PHE A 526 11.64 7.99 -2.33
N ASP A 527 10.92 7.02 -2.90
CA ASP A 527 11.35 5.62 -3.04
C ASP A 527 10.86 5.13 -4.41
N LYS A 528 11.68 5.29 -5.47
CA LYS A 528 11.28 5.15 -6.86
C LYS A 528 12.22 4.33 -7.70
N LEU A 529 11.64 3.49 -8.57
CA LEU A 529 12.30 3.01 -9.78
C LEU A 529 12.19 4.08 -10.85
N ILE A 530 13.32 4.49 -11.43
CA ILE A 530 13.35 5.56 -12.44
C ILE A 530 12.62 5.17 -13.71
N SER A 531 12.61 3.88 -14.05
CA SER A 531 11.80 3.35 -15.16
C SER A 531 10.29 3.61 -15.03
N ARG A 532 9.81 3.94 -13.81
CA ARG A 532 8.41 4.22 -13.49
C ARG A 532 8.13 5.72 -13.31
N THR A 533 9.03 6.57 -13.74
CA THR A 533 8.92 8.02 -13.65
C THR A 533 9.01 8.67 -15.03
N ALA A 534 8.76 9.98 -15.09
CA ALA A 534 8.97 10.77 -16.31
C ALA A 534 10.45 10.82 -16.76
N ASP A 535 11.38 10.40 -15.87
CA ASP A 535 12.80 10.35 -16.15
C ASP A 535 13.30 8.98 -16.63
N LYS A 536 12.42 8.09 -17.04
CA LYS A 536 12.76 6.77 -17.57
C LYS A 536 13.92 6.85 -18.57
N GLY A 537 14.94 6.02 -18.35
CA GLY A 537 16.15 5.95 -19.18
C GLY A 537 17.20 7.06 -18.92
N LYS A 538 17.01 7.90 -17.88
CA LYS A 538 17.95 8.94 -17.50
C LYS A 538 18.56 8.65 -16.13
N ALA A 539 19.78 9.11 -15.91
CA ALA A 539 20.46 9.05 -14.62
C ALA A 539 20.03 10.23 -13.72
N GLN A 540 18.73 10.38 -13.50
CA GLN A 540 18.13 11.46 -12.70
C GLN A 540 16.77 11.11 -12.14
N TYR A 541 16.33 11.89 -11.14
CA TYR A 541 14.96 11.92 -10.63
C TYR A 541 14.51 13.36 -10.44
N SER A 542 13.52 13.78 -11.21
CA SER A 542 12.93 15.11 -11.14
C SER A 542 11.82 15.16 -10.09
N LEU A 543 11.88 16.14 -9.19
CA LEU A 543 10.80 16.40 -8.25
C LEU A 543 9.54 16.83 -9.01
N THR A 544 8.40 16.29 -8.62
CA THR A 544 7.12 16.47 -9.32
C THR A 544 6.46 17.84 -9.04
N GLY A 545 6.97 18.58 -8.07
CA GLY A 545 6.48 19.91 -7.72
C GLY A 545 7.23 20.55 -6.57
N ALA A 546 7.06 21.85 -6.40
CA ALA A 546 7.64 22.60 -5.31
C ALA A 546 6.96 22.25 -3.97
N GLY A 547 7.71 22.38 -2.87
CA GLY A 547 7.19 22.25 -1.51
C GLY A 547 7.08 20.82 -0.99
N LEU A 548 7.61 19.81 -1.69
CA LEU A 548 7.73 18.44 -1.19
C LEU A 548 8.95 18.25 -0.25
N LEU A 549 9.79 19.25 -0.17
CA LEU A 549 10.92 19.36 0.75
C LEU A 549 10.79 20.65 1.55
N THR A 550 11.31 20.67 2.76
CA THR A 550 11.34 21.86 3.62
C THR A 550 12.66 22.61 3.41
N GLY A 551 12.57 23.87 3.04
CA GLY A 551 13.74 24.73 2.87
C GLY A 551 14.55 24.88 4.16
N GLY A 552 15.88 24.83 4.05
CA GLY A 552 16.81 24.93 5.17
C GLY A 552 17.00 23.67 5.98
N LYS A 553 16.32 22.56 5.64
CA LYS A 553 16.44 21.27 6.32
C LYS A 553 17.39 20.35 5.60
N THR A 554 18.20 19.57 6.33
CA THR A 554 19.09 18.58 5.74
C THR A 554 18.33 17.29 5.42
N TYR A 555 18.52 16.81 4.20
CA TYR A 555 18.01 15.54 3.69
C TYR A 555 19.15 14.64 3.24
N TYR A 556 18.84 13.34 3.13
CA TYR A 556 19.79 12.30 2.76
C TYR A 556 19.21 11.51 1.57
N TRP A 557 20.06 11.14 0.62
CA TRP A 557 19.63 10.34 -0.52
C TRP A 557 20.70 9.37 -0.97
N ARG A 558 20.26 8.34 -1.64
CA ARG A 558 21.12 7.33 -2.25
C ARG A 558 20.46 6.76 -3.50
N VAL A 559 21.26 6.15 -4.34
CA VAL A 559 20.80 5.54 -5.58
C VAL A 559 21.62 4.28 -5.85
N ARG A 560 21.01 3.30 -6.52
CA ARG A 560 21.71 2.14 -7.08
C ARG A 560 21.24 1.90 -8.50
N ALA A 561 22.05 1.19 -9.31
CA ALA A 561 21.79 0.94 -10.71
C ALA A 561 21.49 -0.54 -10.96
N LYS A 562 20.74 -0.84 -12.01
CA LYS A 562 20.45 -2.18 -12.51
C LYS A 562 21.01 -2.34 -13.92
N ASP A 563 21.72 -3.44 -14.19
CA ASP A 563 22.23 -3.79 -15.51
C ASP A 563 21.19 -4.44 -16.42
N ALA A 564 21.59 -4.74 -17.65
CA ALA A 564 20.75 -5.39 -18.65
C ALA A 564 20.49 -6.89 -18.36
N LYS A 565 21.24 -7.50 -17.44
CA LYS A 565 21.01 -8.86 -16.94
C LYS A 565 20.04 -8.92 -15.77
N GLY A 566 19.59 -7.75 -15.29
CA GLY A 566 18.67 -7.62 -14.17
C GLY A 566 19.34 -7.58 -12.79
N VAL A 567 20.67 -7.48 -12.74
CA VAL A 567 21.44 -7.45 -11.48
C VAL A 567 21.50 -6.04 -10.93
N TRP A 568 21.14 -5.87 -9.67
CA TRP A 568 21.28 -4.61 -8.95
C TRP A 568 22.68 -4.46 -8.36
N GLY A 569 23.28 -3.32 -8.61
CA GLY A 569 24.49 -2.89 -7.95
C GLY A 569 24.28 -2.51 -6.48
N PRO A 570 25.38 -2.25 -5.76
CA PRO A 570 25.31 -1.73 -4.41
C PRO A 570 24.68 -0.33 -4.41
N TRP A 571 24.11 0.05 -3.26
CA TRP A 571 23.73 1.43 -3.03
C TRP A 571 24.99 2.33 -3.06
N SER A 572 24.85 3.54 -3.59
CA SER A 572 25.81 4.61 -3.38
C SER A 572 26.02 4.84 -1.88
N LYS A 573 27.08 5.54 -1.52
CA LYS A 573 27.11 6.17 -0.19
C LYS A 573 25.86 7.02 0.01
N THR A 574 25.49 7.28 1.25
CA THR A 574 24.43 8.22 1.58
C THR A 574 24.95 9.64 1.37
N PHE A 575 24.39 10.37 0.41
CA PHE A 575 24.67 11.80 0.16
C PHE A 575 23.75 12.65 1.01
N SER A 576 24.20 13.85 1.38
CA SER A 576 23.39 14.83 2.11
C SER A 576 23.27 16.14 1.32
N PHE A 577 22.21 16.92 1.56
CA PHE A 577 22.03 18.25 0.99
C PHE A 577 21.00 19.07 1.76
N THR A 578 20.97 20.38 1.50
CA THR A 578 19.99 21.31 2.11
C THR A 578 19.32 22.15 1.02
N PRO A 579 17.99 22.04 0.82
CA PRO A 579 17.25 22.88 -0.13
C PRO A 579 17.28 24.36 0.28
N GLN A 580 17.49 25.24 -0.69
CA GLN A 580 17.39 26.70 -0.53
C GLN A 580 16.06 27.17 -1.14
N ALA A 581 15.02 27.23 -0.32
CA ALA A 581 13.67 27.61 -0.73
C ALA A 581 12.92 28.26 0.42
N PRO A 582 11.91 29.08 0.17
CA PRO A 582 10.97 29.50 1.20
C PRO A 582 10.08 28.33 1.59
N ASN A 583 9.58 28.35 2.83
CA ASN A 583 8.59 27.40 3.29
C ASN A 583 7.16 28.01 3.20
N TYR A 584 6.15 27.15 3.27
CA TYR A 584 4.76 27.57 3.13
C TYR A 584 4.37 28.62 4.18
N PRO A 585 3.55 29.65 3.81
CA PRO A 585 3.06 30.67 4.73
C PRO A 585 2.22 30.07 5.85
N LEU A 586 2.35 30.63 7.04
CA LEU A 586 1.70 30.19 8.26
C LEU A 586 0.48 31.06 8.58
N GLU A 587 -0.42 30.56 9.42
CA GLU A 587 -1.57 31.27 9.98
C GLU A 587 -2.41 31.99 8.93
N VAL A 588 -2.66 31.35 7.79
CA VAL A 588 -3.50 31.92 6.74
C VAL A 588 -4.94 32.00 7.21
N ALA A 589 -5.47 33.20 7.27
CA ALA A 589 -6.81 33.47 7.78
C ALA A 589 -7.51 34.53 6.92
N LEU A 590 -8.84 34.43 6.82
CA LEU A 590 -9.68 35.44 6.16
C LEU A 590 -10.49 36.24 7.21
N GLY A 591 -10.18 37.51 7.31
CA GLY A 591 -11.01 38.50 8.01
C GLY A 591 -12.11 39.05 7.09
N TYR A 592 -13.36 39.08 7.53
CA TYR A 592 -14.48 39.58 6.73
C TYR A 592 -15.23 40.72 7.43
N ASP A 593 -15.17 41.89 6.83
CA ASP A 593 -15.93 43.06 7.25
C ASP A 593 -17.33 42.98 6.61
N LYS A 594 -18.33 42.69 7.42
CA LYS A 594 -19.73 42.54 6.97
C LYS A 594 -20.38 43.84 6.51
N ASP A 595 -19.97 44.96 7.08
CA ASP A 595 -20.58 46.27 6.76
C ASP A 595 -20.08 46.81 5.41
N ARG A 596 -18.80 46.52 5.12
CA ARG A 596 -18.16 46.93 3.85
C ARG A 596 -18.22 45.84 2.79
N GLY A 597 -18.53 44.58 3.16
CA GLY A 597 -18.52 43.44 2.25
C GLY A 597 -17.11 43.07 1.77
N ILE A 598 -16.05 43.39 2.56
CA ILE A 598 -14.66 43.21 2.18
C ILE A 598 -14.06 42.04 2.91
N GLY A 599 -13.43 41.13 2.20
CA GLY A 599 -12.64 40.03 2.74
C GLY A 599 -11.14 40.26 2.54
N THR A 600 -10.38 40.29 3.65
CA THR A 600 -8.93 40.46 3.64
C THR A 600 -8.29 39.16 4.11
N LEU A 601 -7.49 38.54 3.26
CA LEU A 601 -6.66 37.39 3.58
C LEU A 601 -5.38 37.89 4.22
N THR A 602 -4.98 37.28 5.35
CA THR A 602 -3.75 37.59 6.07
C THR A 602 -2.94 36.31 6.30
N TRP A 603 -1.62 36.44 6.44
CA TRP A 603 -0.72 35.33 6.72
C TRP A 603 0.56 35.80 7.39
N LYS A 604 1.38 34.85 7.83
CA LYS A 604 2.73 35.10 8.32
C LYS A 604 3.78 34.44 7.43
N ALA A 605 4.91 35.09 7.26
CA ALA A 605 6.07 34.45 6.66
C ALA A 605 6.52 33.28 7.55
N ASN A 606 6.92 32.18 6.92
CA ASN A 606 7.55 31.10 7.66
C ASN A 606 8.98 31.53 8.03
N PRO A 607 9.37 31.45 9.30
CA PRO A 607 10.72 31.85 9.74
C PRO A 607 11.81 30.88 9.29
N LEU A 608 11.43 29.65 8.88
CA LEU A 608 12.37 28.64 8.39
C LEU A 608 12.58 28.79 6.87
N GLY A 609 13.76 28.45 6.39
CA GLY A 609 14.11 28.50 4.98
C GLY A 609 14.49 29.90 4.50
N GLN A 610 14.50 30.10 3.17
CA GLN A 610 14.74 31.39 2.54
C GLN A 610 13.57 32.34 2.83
N GLN A 611 13.90 33.62 3.14
CA GLN A 611 12.83 34.58 3.41
C GLN A 611 12.17 34.99 2.09
N PRO A 612 10.82 35.02 2.03
CA PRO A 612 10.11 35.41 0.84
C PRO A 612 10.22 36.92 0.60
N VAL A 613 10.27 37.30 -0.68
CA VAL A 613 10.18 38.71 -1.10
C VAL A 613 8.80 39.06 -1.65
N LYS A 614 8.03 38.07 -2.01
CA LYS A 614 6.63 38.19 -2.45
C LYS A 614 5.83 36.93 -2.20
N TYR A 615 4.54 37.03 -2.36
CA TYR A 615 3.57 35.95 -2.22
C TYR A 615 2.65 35.87 -3.43
N ARG A 616 2.22 34.68 -3.76
CA ARG A 616 1.16 34.41 -4.73
C ARG A 616 -0.07 33.92 -4.00
N VAL A 617 -1.19 34.57 -4.27
CA VAL A 617 -2.49 34.25 -3.64
C VAL A 617 -3.37 33.54 -4.65
N TYR A 618 -4.03 32.48 -4.21
CA TYR A 618 -4.87 31.61 -5.02
C TYR A 618 -6.27 31.49 -4.41
N GLY A 619 -7.31 31.36 -5.25
CA GLY A 619 -8.68 31.20 -4.79
C GLY A 619 -9.46 30.22 -5.64
N SER A 620 -10.28 29.39 -5.00
CA SER A 620 -11.15 28.40 -5.64
C SER A 620 -12.46 28.22 -4.87
N ASN A 621 -13.48 27.73 -5.55
CA ASN A 621 -14.69 27.22 -4.92
C ASN A 621 -14.63 25.71 -4.62
N GLU A 622 -13.59 25.01 -5.08
CA GLU A 622 -13.31 23.61 -4.76
C GLU A 622 -12.68 23.51 -3.35
N LYS A 623 -13.29 22.78 -2.44
CA LYS A 623 -12.70 22.53 -1.13
C LYS A 623 -11.44 21.68 -1.29
N GLY A 624 -10.38 22.03 -0.56
CA GLY A 624 -9.10 21.29 -0.64
C GLY A 624 -8.41 21.36 -2.01
N PHE A 625 -8.61 22.43 -2.76
CA PHE A 625 -8.06 22.65 -4.10
C PHE A 625 -6.53 22.70 -4.11
N SER A 626 -5.94 22.30 -5.24
CA SER A 626 -4.51 22.51 -5.51
C SER A 626 -4.28 23.83 -6.24
N VAL A 627 -3.17 24.52 -5.93
CA VAL A 627 -2.81 25.78 -6.59
C VAL A 627 -2.38 25.54 -8.04
N SER A 628 -2.83 26.39 -8.97
CA SER A 628 -2.48 26.28 -10.37
C SER A 628 -2.38 27.66 -11.04
N ASP A 629 -1.30 27.87 -11.79
CA ASP A 629 -1.09 29.07 -12.61
C ASP A 629 -1.69 28.96 -14.02
N ALA A 630 -2.14 27.77 -14.40
CA ALA A 630 -2.74 27.48 -15.70
C ALA A 630 -4.08 26.75 -15.50
N PRO A 631 -4.97 26.78 -16.49
CA PRO A 631 -6.17 25.93 -16.46
C PRO A 631 -5.81 24.48 -16.26
N TYR A 632 -6.60 23.77 -15.47
CA TYR A 632 -6.35 22.37 -15.13
C TYR A 632 -7.63 21.54 -15.17
N ARG A 633 -7.45 20.25 -15.36
CA ARG A 633 -8.53 19.26 -15.32
C ARG A 633 -8.34 18.34 -14.13
N VAL A 634 -9.43 18.04 -13.46
CA VAL A 634 -9.46 16.99 -12.45
C VAL A 634 -9.80 15.68 -13.16
N SER A 635 -8.82 14.80 -13.23
CA SER A 635 -8.96 13.51 -13.90
C SER A 635 -9.06 12.40 -12.85
N ILE A 636 -10.21 11.76 -12.79
CA ILE A 636 -10.49 10.68 -11.85
C ILE A 636 -10.47 9.29 -12.50
N GLY A 637 -10.03 9.20 -13.74
CA GLY A 637 -9.84 7.94 -14.45
C GLY A 637 -11.10 7.19 -14.86
N VAL A 638 -12.30 7.70 -14.57
CA VAL A 638 -13.55 6.93 -14.72
C VAL A 638 -14.22 7.18 -16.08
N SER A 639 -14.34 8.39 -16.54
CA SER A 639 -14.75 8.70 -17.91
C SER A 639 -14.30 10.11 -18.29
N LYS A 640 -14.16 10.37 -19.60
CA LYS A 640 -13.85 11.72 -20.09
C LYS A 640 -14.93 12.75 -19.74
N GLU A 641 -16.17 12.31 -19.56
CA GLU A 641 -17.32 13.15 -19.24
C GLU A 641 -17.30 13.66 -17.79
N LEU A 642 -16.51 12.99 -16.92
CA LEU A 642 -16.36 13.31 -15.50
C LEU A 642 -15.04 14.03 -15.20
N GLN A 643 -14.43 14.71 -16.19
CA GLN A 643 -13.21 15.48 -16.03
C GLN A 643 -13.51 16.99 -16.09
N PRO A 644 -13.97 17.60 -14.98
CA PRO A 644 -14.24 19.02 -14.98
C PRO A 644 -12.96 19.82 -15.24
N GLU A 645 -13.08 20.88 -16.03
CA GLU A 645 -12.01 21.79 -16.32
C GLU A 645 -12.17 23.05 -15.45
N PHE A 646 -11.09 23.43 -14.78
CA PHE A 646 -11.00 24.61 -13.95
C PHE A 646 -10.07 25.64 -14.59
N PRO A 647 -10.35 26.94 -14.47
CA PRO A 647 -9.39 27.98 -14.85
C PRO A 647 -8.18 27.97 -13.89
N ALA A 648 -7.12 28.65 -14.31
CA ALA A 648 -6.06 29.02 -13.36
C ALA A 648 -6.67 29.70 -12.13
N ASN A 649 -6.17 29.36 -10.95
CA ASN A 649 -6.77 29.85 -9.71
C ASN A 649 -5.92 30.92 -8.99
N VAL A 650 -4.87 31.43 -9.64
CA VAL A 650 -4.08 32.56 -9.15
C VAL A 650 -4.92 33.84 -9.15
N ILE A 651 -4.87 34.60 -8.05
CA ILE A 651 -5.55 35.87 -7.88
C ILE A 651 -4.57 37.04 -8.18
N ALA A 652 -3.46 37.10 -7.44
CA ALA A 652 -2.48 38.16 -7.54
C ALA A 652 -1.14 37.77 -6.93
N GLU A 653 -0.11 38.57 -7.23
CA GLU A 653 1.14 38.62 -6.48
C GLU A 653 1.15 39.87 -5.58
N THR A 654 1.72 39.76 -4.38
CA THR A 654 1.89 40.87 -3.43
C THR A 654 3.18 40.71 -2.64
N THR A 655 3.76 41.84 -2.23
CA THR A 655 4.90 41.87 -1.27
C THR A 655 4.42 42.02 0.18
N ALA A 656 3.13 42.34 0.40
CA ALA A 656 2.53 42.42 1.71
C ALA A 656 2.14 41.03 2.24
N THR A 657 1.93 40.93 3.52
CA THR A 657 1.39 39.71 4.19
C THR A 657 -0.13 39.75 4.37
N GLU A 658 -0.80 40.57 3.55
CA GLU A 658 -2.24 40.67 3.44
C GLU A 658 -2.66 41.02 2.01
N LEU A 659 -3.89 40.64 1.64
CA LEU A 659 -4.49 41.00 0.37
C LEU A 659 -6.01 41.01 0.49
N VAL A 660 -6.66 42.06 -0.09
CA VAL A 660 -8.11 42.08 -0.27
C VAL A 660 -8.45 41.08 -1.39
N VAL A 661 -9.17 40.01 -1.06
CA VAL A 661 -9.53 38.92 -1.98
C VAL A 661 -11.03 38.83 -2.26
N MET A 662 -11.83 39.55 -1.48
CA MET A 662 -13.30 39.66 -1.65
C MET A 662 -13.78 41.08 -1.52
N GLY A 663 -14.78 41.38 -2.29
CA GLY A 663 -15.48 42.67 -2.28
C GLY A 663 -15.85 43.16 -3.70
N ASP A 664 -16.65 44.23 -3.76
CA ASP A 664 -16.96 44.90 -4.99
C ASP A 664 -15.71 45.61 -5.53
N GLY A 665 -15.48 45.48 -6.82
CA GLY A 665 -14.32 46.11 -7.45
C GLY A 665 -12.98 45.33 -7.28
N VAL A 666 -12.96 44.21 -6.61
CA VAL A 666 -11.80 43.30 -6.65
C VAL A 666 -11.79 42.63 -8.03
N GLY A 667 -10.99 43.21 -8.94
CA GLY A 667 -11.07 42.93 -10.40
C GLY A 667 -10.38 41.61 -10.83
N SER A 668 -9.84 40.79 -9.92
CA SER A 668 -9.21 39.56 -10.32
C SER A 668 -10.25 38.48 -10.66
N PRO A 669 -10.09 37.74 -11.75
CA PRO A 669 -11.05 36.70 -12.16
C PRO A 669 -11.25 35.59 -11.13
N ASN A 670 -10.30 35.40 -10.23
CA ASN A 670 -10.32 34.37 -9.19
C ASN A 670 -10.56 34.95 -7.78
N ALA A 671 -10.89 36.20 -7.66
CA ALA A 671 -11.37 36.81 -6.41
C ALA A 671 -12.81 36.35 -6.09
N ASN A 672 -13.27 36.70 -4.90
CA ASN A 672 -14.61 36.37 -4.42
C ASN A 672 -14.90 34.86 -4.40
N ARG A 673 -13.92 34.04 -4.04
CA ARG A 673 -14.01 32.57 -3.91
C ARG A 673 -14.31 32.15 -2.48
N THR A 674 -14.56 30.88 -2.30
CA THR A 674 -14.86 30.30 -0.98
C THR A 674 -13.59 29.88 -0.24
N TYR A 675 -12.54 29.47 -0.94
CA TYR A 675 -11.30 28.98 -0.36
C TYR A 675 -10.08 29.69 -0.93
N TYR A 676 -9.08 29.96 -0.07
CA TYR A 676 -7.87 30.70 -0.43
C TYR A 676 -6.61 30.04 0.09
N ARG A 677 -5.53 30.06 -0.69
CA ARG A 677 -4.19 29.61 -0.32
C ARG A 677 -3.14 30.65 -0.71
N VAL A 678 -1.99 30.55 -0.05
CA VAL A 678 -0.85 31.44 -0.31
C VAL A 678 0.41 30.59 -0.54
N VAL A 679 1.22 30.99 -1.51
CA VAL A 679 2.54 30.43 -1.82
C VAL A 679 3.58 31.54 -1.64
N ALA A 680 4.67 31.27 -0.92
CA ALA A 680 5.78 32.19 -0.75
C ALA A 680 6.77 32.06 -1.92
N VAL A 681 7.40 33.18 -2.30
CA VAL A 681 8.37 33.25 -3.40
C VAL A 681 9.59 34.05 -2.92
N ASP A 682 10.80 33.47 -3.06
CA ASP A 682 12.05 34.13 -2.70
C ASP A 682 12.58 35.05 -3.80
N ALA A 683 13.74 35.69 -3.53
CA ALA A 683 14.38 36.62 -4.46
C ALA A 683 14.88 35.95 -5.76
N GLN A 684 15.10 34.65 -5.76
CA GLN A 684 15.46 33.83 -6.92
C GLN A 684 14.24 33.30 -7.69
N GLY A 685 13.04 33.65 -7.26
CA GLY A 685 11.78 33.15 -7.84
C GLY A 685 11.42 31.73 -7.45
N LYS A 686 12.12 31.12 -6.47
CA LYS A 686 11.78 29.79 -5.97
C LYS A 686 10.55 29.85 -5.11
N ARG A 687 9.69 28.82 -5.23
CA ARG A 687 8.39 28.76 -4.58
C ARG A 687 8.39 27.80 -3.41
N SER A 688 7.59 28.12 -2.40
CA SER A 688 7.18 27.17 -1.38
C SER A 688 6.09 26.24 -1.89
N GLY A 689 5.75 25.19 -1.09
CA GLY A 689 4.44 24.57 -1.18
C GLY A 689 3.32 25.55 -0.80
N PRO A 690 2.05 25.22 -1.12
CA PRO A 690 0.91 26.01 -0.71
C PRO A 690 0.67 25.93 0.79
N SER A 691 0.11 26.99 1.37
CA SER A 691 -0.38 27.01 2.75
C SER A 691 -1.60 26.12 2.95
N ASP A 692 -2.03 25.93 4.19
CA ASP A 692 -3.40 25.52 4.47
C ASP A 692 -4.38 26.52 3.83
N TYR A 693 -5.63 26.11 3.62
CA TYR A 693 -6.62 27.03 3.05
C TYR A 693 -7.42 27.76 4.12
N ALA A 694 -7.68 29.04 3.87
CA ALA A 694 -8.67 29.82 4.59
C ALA A 694 -10.04 29.69 3.91
N THR A 695 -11.11 29.69 4.70
CA THR A 695 -12.50 29.60 4.24
C THR A 695 -13.20 30.93 4.39
N ALA A 696 -13.84 31.39 3.32
CA ALA A 696 -14.66 32.59 3.33
C ALA A 696 -16.07 32.33 3.89
N PRO A 697 -16.71 33.30 4.54
CA PRO A 697 -18.14 33.24 4.82
C PRO A 697 -18.93 33.12 3.52
N ARG A 698 -20.02 32.37 3.54
CA ARG A 698 -20.87 32.14 2.38
C ARG A 698 -22.34 31.91 2.72
N PRO A 699 -23.29 32.40 1.91
CA PRO A 699 -23.01 33.22 0.73
C PRO A 699 -22.62 34.65 1.10
N THR A 700 -21.85 35.26 0.20
CA THR A 700 -21.59 36.70 0.18
C THR A 700 -21.98 37.18 -1.24
N ILE A 701 -22.77 38.27 -1.34
CA ILE A 701 -23.19 38.83 -2.63
C ILE A 701 -22.18 39.90 -3.03
N TYR A 702 -21.67 39.81 -4.24
CA TYR A 702 -20.74 40.77 -4.82
C TYR A 702 -21.13 41.12 -6.29
N GLY A 703 -20.53 42.16 -6.82
CA GLY A 703 -20.86 42.79 -8.09
C GLY A 703 -21.29 44.21 -7.84
N THR A 704 -21.01 45.07 -8.80
CA THR A 704 -21.33 46.53 -8.69
C THR A 704 -22.61 46.84 -9.44
N PRO A 705 -23.75 46.97 -8.76
CA PRO A 705 -24.98 47.42 -9.45
C PRO A 705 -24.80 48.80 -10.07
N ALA A 706 -25.26 48.96 -11.30
CA ALA A 706 -25.34 50.29 -11.87
C ALA A 706 -26.36 51.10 -11.10
N THR A 707 -25.93 52.23 -10.53
CA THR A 707 -26.77 53.11 -9.73
C THR A 707 -27.61 54.08 -10.58
N GLN A 708 -27.37 54.11 -11.88
CA GLN A 708 -28.07 54.97 -12.83
C GLN A 708 -28.80 54.12 -13.88
N ALA A 709 -30.01 54.51 -14.19
CA ALA A 709 -30.83 53.94 -15.27
C ALA A 709 -31.60 55.04 -16.02
N LYS A 710 -32.17 54.72 -17.20
CA LYS A 710 -33.00 55.66 -17.99
C LYS A 710 -34.35 55.01 -18.27
N VAL A 711 -35.40 55.87 -18.22
CA VAL A 711 -36.72 55.40 -18.64
C VAL A 711 -36.69 54.92 -20.08
N GLY A 712 -37.34 53.76 -20.33
CA GLY A 712 -37.40 53.15 -21.64
C GLY A 712 -36.10 52.46 -22.12
N THR A 713 -35.02 52.51 -21.36
CA THR A 713 -33.76 51.85 -21.67
C THR A 713 -33.57 50.62 -20.78
N GLU A 714 -33.16 49.55 -21.36
CA GLU A 714 -32.96 48.31 -20.59
C GLU A 714 -31.80 48.49 -19.57
N TYR A 715 -32.13 48.28 -18.31
CA TYR A 715 -31.15 48.15 -17.23
C TYR A 715 -30.63 46.71 -17.17
N ARG A 716 -29.33 46.54 -17.06
CA ARG A 716 -28.68 45.22 -16.82
C ARG A 716 -27.62 45.33 -15.75
N CYS A 717 -27.57 44.31 -14.87
CA CYS A 717 -26.52 44.20 -13.88
C CYS A 717 -26.33 42.73 -13.53
N GLN A 718 -25.08 42.33 -13.28
CA GLN A 718 -24.75 40.96 -12.86
C GLN A 718 -24.35 40.99 -11.38
N LEU A 719 -25.12 40.27 -10.54
CA LEU A 719 -24.70 39.91 -9.20
C LEU A 719 -24.18 38.49 -9.17
N GLN A 720 -23.26 38.22 -8.28
CA GLN A 720 -22.67 36.91 -8.05
C GLN A 720 -22.68 36.59 -6.57
N ALA A 721 -22.51 35.32 -6.21
CA ALA A 721 -22.33 34.90 -4.85
C ALA A 721 -21.28 33.76 -4.78
N ASN A 722 -20.43 33.83 -3.76
CA ASN A 722 -19.54 32.73 -3.52
C ASN A 722 -20.31 31.51 -2.94
N HIS A 723 -19.90 30.34 -3.30
CA HIS A 723 -20.48 29.08 -2.84
C HIS A 723 -19.42 27.98 -2.97
N SER A 724 -19.58 26.88 -2.25
CA SER A 724 -18.68 25.73 -2.36
C SER A 724 -19.10 24.81 -3.50
N LEU A 725 -18.14 24.31 -4.24
CA LEU A 725 -18.33 23.16 -5.14
C LEU A 725 -18.24 21.83 -4.39
N GLY A 726 -18.01 21.86 -3.07
CA GLY A 726 -17.88 20.67 -2.25
C GLY A 726 -16.56 19.95 -2.46
N ASP A 727 -16.57 18.67 -2.10
CA ASP A 727 -15.44 17.76 -2.23
C ASP A 727 -15.58 16.88 -3.47
N LEU A 728 -14.48 16.61 -4.13
CA LEU A 728 -14.43 15.52 -5.11
C LEU A 728 -14.48 14.19 -4.34
N ARG A 729 -15.49 13.36 -4.61
CA ARG A 729 -15.70 12.07 -3.94
C ARG A 729 -15.86 10.95 -4.93
N LEU A 730 -15.15 9.86 -4.70
CA LEU A 730 -15.40 8.57 -5.34
C LEU A 730 -16.47 7.83 -4.53
N ARG A 731 -17.52 7.38 -5.18
CA ARG A 731 -18.62 6.62 -4.56
C ARG A 731 -19.04 5.48 -5.48
N ILE A 732 -19.53 4.40 -4.89
CA ILE A 732 -20.22 3.32 -5.61
C ILE A 732 -21.70 3.43 -5.27
N VAL A 733 -22.46 4.05 -6.16
CA VAL A 733 -23.89 4.31 -5.96
C VAL A 733 -24.70 3.42 -6.91
N ASN A 734 -25.62 2.62 -6.36
CA ASN A 734 -26.44 1.67 -7.13
C ASN A 734 -25.58 0.75 -8.02
N GLY A 735 -24.45 0.28 -7.52
CA GLY A 735 -23.51 -0.60 -8.23
C GLY A 735 -22.69 0.06 -9.34
N LYS A 736 -22.71 1.39 -9.45
CA LYS A 736 -21.89 2.15 -10.40
C LYS A 736 -20.91 3.05 -9.67
N GLU A 737 -19.66 3.06 -10.11
CA GLU A 737 -18.71 4.08 -9.69
C GLU A 737 -19.16 5.46 -10.14
N THR A 738 -19.19 6.39 -9.21
CA THR A 738 -19.44 7.79 -9.45
C THR A 738 -18.35 8.62 -8.80
N ALA A 739 -17.61 9.36 -9.61
CA ALA A 739 -16.62 10.31 -9.11
C ALA A 739 -17.04 11.69 -9.58
N ASN A 740 -17.56 12.48 -8.68
CA ASN A 740 -18.03 13.83 -8.93
C ASN A 740 -17.92 14.66 -7.65
N TYR A 741 -18.23 15.95 -7.78
CA TYR A 741 -18.34 16.83 -6.61
C TYR A 741 -19.64 16.52 -5.85
N TRP A 742 -19.50 16.32 -4.56
CA TRP A 742 -20.59 16.12 -3.62
C TRP A 742 -20.74 17.36 -2.76
N ASP A 743 -21.94 17.55 -2.21
CA ASP A 743 -22.26 18.67 -1.34
C ASP A 743 -22.12 20.04 -2.07
N ILE A 744 -22.41 20.05 -3.37
CA ILE A 744 -22.37 21.25 -4.20
C ILE A 744 -23.42 22.23 -3.71
N GLU A 745 -23.00 23.41 -3.37
CA GLU A 745 -23.88 24.52 -3.03
C GLU A 745 -24.37 25.20 -4.31
N LYS A 746 -25.67 25.46 -4.36
CA LYS A 746 -26.31 26.18 -5.48
C LYS A 746 -26.94 27.46 -4.97
N PRO A 747 -26.45 28.64 -5.40
CA PRO A 747 -27.07 29.89 -5.05
C PRO A 747 -28.41 30.06 -5.77
N ARG A 748 -29.39 30.66 -5.09
CA ARG A 748 -30.65 31.10 -5.63
C ARG A 748 -30.91 32.56 -5.27
N PHE A 749 -31.04 33.39 -6.27
CA PHE A 749 -31.26 34.83 -6.13
C PHE A 749 -32.73 35.14 -6.19
N ALA A 750 -33.15 36.16 -5.44
CA ALA A 750 -34.50 36.72 -5.48
C ALA A 750 -34.47 38.20 -5.15
N ILE A 751 -35.30 39.00 -5.83
CA ILE A 751 -35.61 40.35 -5.44
C ILE A 751 -36.67 40.24 -4.35
N THR A 752 -36.34 40.66 -3.11
CA THR A 752 -37.27 40.66 -1.98
C THR A 752 -37.95 42.01 -1.79
N GLN A 753 -37.36 43.06 -2.37
CA GLN A 753 -37.97 44.40 -2.48
C GLN A 753 -37.40 45.05 -3.74
N GLY A 754 -38.26 45.67 -4.57
CA GLY A 754 -37.81 46.36 -5.77
C GLY A 754 -38.99 46.77 -6.67
N PRO A 755 -38.71 47.55 -7.73
CA PRO A 755 -39.74 47.97 -8.67
C PRO A 755 -40.25 46.80 -9.51
N ALA A 756 -41.47 46.84 -9.98
CA ALA A 756 -42.12 45.78 -10.75
C ALA A 756 -41.42 45.48 -12.11
N TRP A 757 -40.76 46.47 -12.66
CA TRP A 757 -40.03 46.35 -13.95
C TRP A 757 -38.71 45.57 -13.82
N LEU A 758 -38.10 45.47 -12.63
CA LEU A 758 -36.81 44.80 -12.41
C LEU A 758 -37.04 43.33 -12.10
N LYS A 759 -36.34 42.46 -12.78
CA LYS A 759 -36.34 41.00 -12.60
C LYS A 759 -34.94 40.50 -12.35
N ILE A 760 -34.81 39.38 -11.65
CA ILE A 760 -33.55 38.67 -11.45
C ILE A 760 -33.70 37.24 -11.92
N ASP A 761 -32.67 36.72 -12.59
CA ASP A 761 -32.57 35.32 -12.87
C ASP A 761 -32.15 34.59 -11.59
N PRO A 762 -32.93 33.62 -11.08
CA PRO A 762 -32.70 32.99 -9.80
C PRO A 762 -31.39 32.13 -9.76
N ALA A 763 -30.96 31.66 -10.92
CA ALA A 763 -29.75 30.77 -11.00
C ALA A 763 -28.47 31.59 -11.22
N THR A 764 -28.53 32.62 -12.01
CA THR A 764 -27.35 33.38 -12.44
C THR A 764 -27.14 34.68 -11.68
N GLY A 765 -28.18 35.22 -11.03
CA GLY A 765 -28.13 36.55 -10.39
C GLY A 765 -28.12 37.71 -11.36
N SER A 766 -28.48 37.51 -12.64
CA SER A 766 -28.58 38.53 -13.67
C SER A 766 -29.85 39.35 -13.43
N LEU A 767 -29.66 40.64 -13.18
CA LEU A 767 -30.72 41.64 -13.07
C LEU A 767 -30.98 42.24 -14.42
N SER A 768 -32.25 42.37 -14.79
CA SER A 768 -32.67 43.05 -16.03
C SER A 768 -34.07 43.61 -15.90
N GLY A 769 -34.33 44.65 -16.70
CA GLY A 769 -35.66 45.25 -16.81
C GLY A 769 -35.60 46.65 -17.40
N THR A 770 -36.75 47.20 -17.80
CA THR A 770 -36.86 48.53 -18.40
C THR A 770 -37.66 49.45 -17.46
N PRO A 771 -37.03 50.49 -16.89
CA PRO A 771 -37.73 51.44 -16.05
C PRO A 771 -38.87 52.20 -16.81
N ASP A 772 -39.98 52.34 -16.14
CA ASP A 772 -41.18 52.98 -16.71
C ASP A 772 -41.44 54.40 -16.16
N ALA A 773 -40.74 54.82 -15.07
CA ALA A 773 -40.89 56.11 -14.42
C ALA A 773 -39.54 56.61 -13.89
N VAL A 774 -39.43 57.97 -13.84
CA VAL A 774 -38.29 58.70 -13.28
C VAL A 774 -38.37 58.61 -11.73
N GLY A 775 -37.26 58.44 -11.05
CA GLY A 775 -37.19 58.48 -9.58
C GLY A 775 -36.14 57.57 -9.05
N THR A 776 -35.93 57.57 -7.73
CA THR A 776 -35.02 56.64 -7.06
C THR A 776 -35.80 55.43 -6.58
N VAL A 777 -35.33 54.25 -6.88
CA VAL A 777 -35.94 52.98 -6.46
C VAL A 777 -34.95 52.17 -5.63
N ASP A 778 -35.40 51.69 -4.50
CA ASP A 778 -34.59 50.82 -3.60
C ASP A 778 -34.81 49.34 -3.99
N VAL A 779 -33.72 48.67 -4.08
CA VAL A 779 -33.68 47.25 -4.43
C VAL A 779 -33.03 46.44 -3.33
N VAL A 780 -33.69 45.34 -2.94
CA VAL A 780 -33.15 44.37 -2.00
C VAL A 780 -33.09 43.00 -2.68
N VAL A 781 -31.88 42.49 -2.85
CA VAL A 781 -31.63 41.15 -3.40
C VAL A 781 -31.18 40.23 -2.27
N THR A 782 -31.81 39.08 -2.19
CA THR A 782 -31.42 38.00 -1.26
C THR A 782 -30.90 36.82 -2.08
N VAL A 783 -29.76 36.28 -1.67
CA VAL A 783 -29.27 35.01 -2.17
C VAL A 783 -29.39 33.98 -1.05
N THR A 784 -29.90 32.79 -1.40
CA THR A 784 -29.94 31.63 -0.50
C THR A 784 -29.17 30.52 -1.15
N ILE A 785 -28.26 29.92 -0.41
CA ILE A 785 -27.54 28.72 -0.83
C ILE A 785 -28.31 27.49 -0.39
N TYR A 786 -28.51 26.59 -1.32
CA TYR A 786 -29.07 25.28 -1.11
C TYR A 786 -28.04 24.20 -1.47
N GLN A 787 -27.97 23.15 -0.67
CA GLN A 787 -27.12 21.98 -0.88
C GLN A 787 -28.01 20.74 -1.10
N GLU A 788 -27.69 19.94 -2.09
CA GLU A 788 -28.30 18.64 -2.28
C GLU A 788 -27.66 17.65 -1.30
N VAL A 789 -28.46 17.14 -0.36
CA VAL A 789 -28.03 16.12 0.60
C VAL A 789 -28.61 14.78 0.17
N ARG A 790 -27.74 13.81 -0.06
CA ARG A 790 -28.10 12.44 -0.40
C ARG A 790 -27.94 11.58 0.82
N LYS A 791 -29.03 10.97 1.24
CA LYS A 791 -28.99 9.96 2.30
C LYS A 791 -28.61 8.62 1.69
N LEU A 792 -27.56 8.03 2.18
CA LEU A 792 -27.01 6.77 1.73
C LEU A 792 -27.35 5.67 2.73
N ASP A 793 -27.67 4.47 2.23
CA ASP A 793 -27.76 3.27 3.05
C ASP A 793 -26.39 2.59 3.07
N ASP A 794 -25.70 2.69 4.19
CA ASP A 794 -24.39 2.09 4.40
C ASP A 794 -24.44 0.70 5.04
N GLY A 795 -25.65 0.25 5.40
CA GLY A 795 -25.84 -0.81 6.40
C GLY A 795 -25.57 -2.23 5.93
N THR A 796 -25.61 -2.51 4.64
CA THR A 796 -25.71 -3.91 4.18
C THR A 796 -24.56 -4.37 3.27
N LEU A 797 -23.89 -3.51 2.55
CA LEU A 797 -23.00 -3.96 1.48
C LEU A 797 -21.50 -3.77 1.73
N GLY A 798 -21.07 -3.16 2.82
CA GLY A 798 -19.64 -2.97 3.15
C GLY A 798 -18.82 -2.41 1.96
N TRP A 799 -17.63 -1.93 2.16
CA TRP A 799 -16.71 -1.55 1.09
C TRP A 799 -17.08 -0.30 0.27
N GLY A 800 -17.92 0.60 0.82
CA GLY A 800 -18.26 1.86 0.14
C GLY A 800 -19.28 1.70 -1.00
N ILE A 801 -19.95 0.54 -1.10
CA ILE A 801 -21.11 0.40 -1.96
C ILE A 801 -22.31 0.98 -1.21
N GLU A 802 -22.87 2.03 -1.76
CA GLU A 802 -23.94 2.79 -1.13
C GLU A 802 -25.15 2.85 -2.07
N MET A 803 -26.32 2.77 -1.51
CA MET A 803 -27.56 3.07 -2.24
C MET A 803 -28.10 4.42 -1.78
N VAL A 804 -28.48 5.27 -2.72
CA VAL A 804 -29.18 6.50 -2.40
C VAL A 804 -30.62 6.14 -2.00
N VAL A 805 -30.94 6.27 -0.70
CA VAL A 805 -32.28 6.00 -0.17
C VAL A 805 -33.18 7.23 -0.26
N SER A 806 -32.63 8.43 -0.20
CA SER A 806 -33.38 9.67 -0.41
C SER A 806 -32.44 10.81 -0.78
N THR A 807 -33.01 11.81 -1.46
CA THR A 807 -32.34 13.09 -1.75
C THR A 807 -33.21 14.21 -1.20
N SER A 808 -32.62 15.12 -0.43
CA SER A 808 -33.25 16.33 0.08
C SER A 808 -32.44 17.56 -0.33
N THR A 809 -33.07 18.69 -0.29
CA THR A 809 -32.42 19.98 -0.51
C THR A 809 -32.44 20.75 0.80
N GLU A 810 -31.28 21.05 1.34
CA GLU A 810 -31.13 21.77 2.61
C GLU A 810 -30.63 23.20 2.38
N ARG A 811 -31.13 24.11 3.22
CA ARG A 811 -30.67 25.49 3.22
C ARG A 811 -29.37 25.60 4.04
N VAL A 812 -28.30 26.07 3.39
CA VAL A 812 -26.99 26.28 4.04
C VAL A 812 -26.90 27.67 4.67
N GLY A 813 -27.37 28.68 3.96
CA GLY A 813 -27.29 30.07 4.42
C GLY A 813 -27.95 31.05 3.48
N SER A 814 -28.04 32.30 3.91
CA SER A 814 -28.51 33.38 3.06
C SER A 814 -27.80 34.70 3.36
N ALA A 815 -27.69 35.56 2.35
CA ALA A 815 -27.21 36.92 2.46
C ALA A 815 -28.15 37.86 1.70
N THR A 816 -28.14 39.10 2.13
CA THR A 816 -28.98 40.14 1.55
C THR A 816 -28.13 41.36 1.20
N ARG A 817 -28.40 41.94 0.05
CA ARG A 817 -27.78 43.17 -0.43
C ARG A 817 -28.82 44.21 -0.75
N ARG A 818 -28.54 45.45 -0.37
CA ARG A 818 -29.39 46.63 -0.64
C ARG A 818 -28.64 47.63 -1.50
N PHE A 819 -29.32 48.21 -2.47
CA PHE A 819 -28.80 49.30 -3.28
C PHE A 819 -29.96 50.08 -3.88
N SER A 820 -29.69 51.35 -4.31
CA SER A 820 -30.66 52.17 -4.96
C SER A 820 -30.29 52.41 -6.40
N ILE A 821 -31.28 52.54 -7.28
CA ILE A 821 -31.12 52.89 -8.69
C ILE A 821 -31.84 54.26 -8.90
N GLU A 822 -31.09 55.25 -9.41
CA GLU A 822 -31.63 56.53 -9.82
C GLU A 822 -32.01 56.44 -11.29
N VAL A 823 -33.32 56.60 -11.59
CA VAL A 823 -33.85 56.53 -12.94
C VAL A 823 -34.01 57.90 -13.44
N GLY A 824 -33.22 58.35 -14.45
CA GLY A 824 -33.33 59.61 -15.16
C GLY A 824 -34.15 59.43 -16.41
N ARG A 825 -34.38 60.61 -17.12
CA ARG A 825 -35.06 60.67 -18.41
C ARG A 825 -34.25 60.12 -19.57
#